data_b91eea4907206134c6b97e230869df83
#
_entry.id   b91eea4907206134c6b97e230869df83
#
_cell.length_a   1.000
_cell.length_b   1.000
_cell.length_c   1.000
_cell.angle_alpha   90.00
_cell.angle_beta   90.00
_cell.angle_gamma   90.00
#
_symmetry.space_group_name_H-M   'P 1'
#
loop_
_entity.id
_entity.type
_entity.pdbx_description
1 polymer ?
#
loop_
_entity_poly.entity_id
_entity_poly.type
_entity_poly.pdbx_seq_one_letter_code
_entity_poly.pdbx_strand_id
1 'polypeptide(L)'
;VLDVIAIGELLIDFTPAGRSAGGNEREQFECNPGGAPANVAAALSRLGVKAALISKVGKDHFGSLLHSTLISCGVDVSAISFTDEAQTTLAFVHLDDSGNRSFSFYRQPGADTLLRSEDVPLDKIGNCQVLHFGSLSMTHEPARTATRAAVVKAQQVGGLISFDPNIRLALWESKEVAKQNILWGIKHADILKISEEELCFITGITDVEKGSLMLQQQFGIAFIVVTLAEQGCYYRLAAHGGYVPGFQVKAIDTTGAGDAFLGCLLYQILERRISPNQLEKQQIISMLTFANAGGALVTTRKGALQSMPTTEEIHKLLETNTRNEDKYKPGFHFSPPSHWMNDPNGLVYYEGEYHLFYQYHPYSNKWGPMHWGHAVSPDLIHWEHRPIALFPDEHGAIFSGCCVVDWNNSSGLFEGSHGLVAIFTHADICPKTGQPRQRQSLAYSRDKGRTWHKYEGNPVLAEEDLVDFRDPKVFWHPQSERWVMVLVAGDHARFYGSKDLIEWTLTGEFGKGEGSHDGVWECPDLFALPVGDSGRSKWVLIISIGDNPSAPEGSRTQYFIGEFDGNTFINDNSADHIMWLDYGRDNYAGVTWSDMPEQDGRRVIIGWMSNWKYANETPTGAWRGAMTLPRVLSLTSRDEGVVLTQMPVREVEQLRKAMVSRENVTVMAETPFTLETSGDLLEIEADIDLRSGNEVQIRLKSSGESETRIGYDAEREWLFMDRSNSGLTDFHSSFACELGARLAPINGKIKLQIWLDRNAVEIYANEGLVVLTDQIFPEAPIERLEVSANSGQVVLNSFHIHALKSVPFPIGADEVPSRGNDA
;
A
#
# COMPACT_ATOMS: atom_id res chain seq x y z
N VAL A 1 18.51 40.06 -7.88
CA VAL A 1 18.63 38.97 -8.83
C VAL A 1 17.39 38.09 -8.66
N LEU A 2 16.74 37.70 -9.74
CA LEU A 2 15.60 36.80 -9.76
C LEU A 2 16.13 35.36 -9.71
N ASP A 3 15.47 34.50 -8.91
CA ASP A 3 15.85 33.09 -8.83
C ASP A 3 15.18 32.29 -9.97
N VAL A 4 13.88 32.57 -10.23
CA VAL A 4 13.10 31.90 -11.28
C VAL A 4 12.37 32.92 -12.14
N ILE A 5 12.37 32.68 -13.44
CA ILE A 5 11.51 33.35 -14.40
C ILE A 5 10.60 32.34 -15.07
N ALA A 6 9.29 32.50 -14.95
CA ALA A 6 8.31 31.74 -15.72
C ALA A 6 7.89 32.55 -16.97
N ILE A 7 7.66 31.88 -18.11
CA ILE A 7 7.15 32.49 -19.32
C ILE A 7 5.97 31.71 -19.88
N GLY A 8 4.86 32.38 -20.15
CA GLY A 8 3.69 31.74 -20.76
C GLY A 8 2.39 32.49 -20.53
N GLU A 9 1.29 31.76 -20.62
CA GLU A 9 -0.07 32.29 -20.53
C GLU A 9 -0.43 32.79 -19.13
N LEU A 10 -1.20 33.85 -19.11
CA LEU A 10 -1.88 34.38 -17.94
C LEU A 10 -3.34 34.66 -18.36
N LEU A 11 -4.30 34.02 -17.69
CA LEU A 11 -5.68 33.94 -18.14
C LEU A 11 -6.68 33.89 -16.98
N ILE A 12 -7.97 33.97 -17.31
CA ILE A 12 -9.04 33.75 -16.34
C ILE A 12 -9.72 32.43 -16.64
N ASP A 13 -9.80 31.57 -15.61
CA ASP A 13 -10.60 30.35 -15.62
C ASP A 13 -11.97 30.61 -15.01
N PHE A 14 -13.04 30.42 -15.79
CA PHE A 14 -14.41 30.42 -15.30
C PHE A 14 -14.82 28.98 -14.94
N THR A 15 -14.95 28.70 -13.63
CA THR A 15 -15.33 27.40 -13.12
C THR A 15 -16.79 27.39 -12.65
N PRO A 16 -17.56 26.27 -12.79
CA PRO A 16 -18.92 26.21 -12.33
C PRO A 16 -19.03 26.44 -10.81
N ALA A 17 -19.90 27.41 -10.41
CA ALA A 17 -20.11 27.77 -9.00
C ALA A 17 -21.17 26.92 -8.27
N GLY A 18 -21.73 25.88 -8.93
CA GLY A 18 -22.83 25.04 -8.44
C GLY A 18 -24.18 25.38 -9.08
N ARG A 19 -25.13 24.45 -9.02
CA ARG A 19 -26.51 24.63 -9.46
C ARG A 19 -27.30 25.34 -8.35
N SER A 20 -27.91 26.48 -8.63
CA SER A 20 -28.82 27.15 -7.69
C SER A 20 -30.05 26.27 -7.42
N ALA A 21 -30.33 26.01 -6.15
CA ALA A 21 -31.51 25.23 -5.71
C ALA A 21 -32.81 26.02 -5.87
N GLY A 22 -33.22 26.29 -7.11
CA GLY A 22 -34.48 27.00 -7.40
C GLY A 22 -34.74 27.10 -8.89
N GLY A 23 -35.41 26.11 -9.44
CA GLY A 23 -36.25 26.06 -10.64
C GLY A 23 -35.93 26.85 -11.92
N ASN A 24 -34.91 27.69 -11.96
CA ASN A 24 -34.39 28.34 -13.16
C ASN A 24 -32.91 27.96 -13.29
N GLU A 25 -32.56 27.17 -14.26
CA GLU A 25 -31.22 26.73 -14.62
C GLU A 25 -30.40 27.92 -15.14
N ARG A 26 -29.81 28.71 -14.22
CA ARG A 26 -28.77 29.68 -14.56
C ARG A 26 -27.45 29.05 -14.14
N GLU A 27 -26.59 28.72 -15.10
CA GLU A 27 -25.22 28.41 -14.84
C GLU A 27 -24.52 29.63 -14.23
N GLN A 28 -23.90 29.43 -13.07
CA GLN A 28 -23.08 30.44 -12.41
C GLN A 28 -21.62 30.00 -12.52
N PHE A 29 -20.75 30.97 -12.82
CA PHE A 29 -19.32 30.72 -12.91
C PHE A 29 -18.57 31.57 -11.89
N GLU A 30 -17.58 31.00 -11.23
CA GLU A 30 -16.58 31.74 -10.45
C GLU A 30 -15.42 32.16 -11.36
N CYS A 31 -14.98 33.40 -11.22
CA CYS A 31 -13.86 33.98 -11.97
C CYS A 31 -12.56 33.69 -11.21
N ASN A 32 -11.74 32.81 -11.72
CA ASN A 32 -10.50 32.37 -11.10
C ASN A 32 -9.29 32.81 -11.94
N PRO A 33 -8.42 33.70 -11.42
CA PRO A 33 -7.11 33.99 -12.00
C PRO A 33 -6.24 32.71 -12.10
N GLY A 34 -5.62 32.49 -13.28
CA GLY A 34 -4.87 31.26 -13.55
C GLY A 34 -3.87 31.40 -14.70
N GLY A 35 -3.41 30.28 -15.17
CA GLY A 35 -2.33 30.09 -16.14
C GLY A 35 -1.19 29.26 -15.53
N ALA A 36 -0.82 28.14 -16.14
CA ALA A 36 0.13 27.22 -15.53
C ALA A 36 1.47 27.86 -15.14
N PRO A 37 2.15 28.64 -16.01
CA PRO A 37 3.38 29.34 -15.60
C PRO A 37 3.16 30.39 -14.50
N ALA A 38 1.99 31.02 -14.46
CA ALA A 38 1.62 31.96 -13.41
C ALA A 38 1.42 31.25 -12.07
N ASN A 39 0.79 30.11 -12.09
CA ASN A 39 0.59 29.26 -10.90
C ASN A 39 1.93 28.79 -10.32
N VAL A 40 2.89 28.36 -11.17
CA VAL A 40 4.25 27.99 -10.73
C VAL A 40 4.97 29.18 -10.11
N ALA A 41 4.89 30.39 -10.74
CA ALA A 41 5.51 31.60 -10.19
C ALA A 41 4.90 31.98 -8.84
N ALA A 42 3.56 31.89 -8.70
CA ALA A 42 2.87 32.16 -7.44
C ALA A 42 3.26 31.14 -6.34
N ALA A 43 3.33 29.87 -6.68
CA ALA A 43 3.79 28.82 -5.73
C ALA A 43 5.20 29.13 -5.21
N LEU A 44 6.12 29.43 -6.10
CA LEU A 44 7.50 29.81 -5.75
C LEU A 44 7.56 31.04 -4.86
N SER A 45 6.81 32.09 -5.20
CA SER A 45 6.77 33.33 -4.40
C SER A 45 6.20 33.08 -3.00
N ARG A 46 5.18 32.23 -2.86
CA ARG A 46 4.60 31.85 -1.56
C ARG A 46 5.61 31.06 -0.69
N LEU A 47 6.54 30.36 -1.32
CA LEU A 47 7.64 29.66 -0.65
C LEU A 47 8.88 30.56 -0.39
N GLY A 48 8.80 31.86 -0.73
CA GLY A 48 9.86 32.84 -0.46
C GLY A 48 10.91 33.00 -1.58
N VAL A 49 10.71 32.33 -2.75
CA VAL A 49 11.59 32.46 -3.92
C VAL A 49 11.28 33.74 -4.69
N LYS A 50 12.31 34.42 -5.19
CA LYS A 50 12.13 35.62 -6.05
C LYS A 50 11.75 35.18 -7.46
N ALA A 51 10.45 35.05 -7.71
CA ALA A 51 9.90 34.61 -8.99
C ALA A 51 9.29 35.77 -9.78
N ALA A 52 9.48 35.76 -11.11
CA ALA A 52 8.86 36.67 -12.04
C ALA A 52 8.07 35.93 -13.13
N LEU A 53 7.07 36.61 -13.70
CA LEU A 53 6.32 36.11 -14.85
C LEU A 53 6.53 37.05 -16.07
N ILE A 54 6.89 36.43 -17.20
CA ILE A 54 6.85 37.04 -18.53
C ILE A 54 5.56 36.62 -19.22
N SER A 55 4.66 37.58 -19.46
CA SER A 55 3.37 37.31 -20.11
C SER A 55 2.83 38.57 -20.80
N LYS A 56 1.73 38.42 -21.53
CA LYS A 56 1.00 39.52 -22.11
C LYS A 56 -0.51 39.38 -21.85
N VAL A 57 -1.14 40.45 -21.40
CA VAL A 57 -2.58 40.52 -21.10
C VAL A 57 -3.23 41.69 -21.84
N GLY A 58 -4.56 41.64 -22.00
CA GLY A 58 -5.33 42.77 -22.58
C GLY A 58 -5.38 43.99 -21.65
N LYS A 59 -5.49 45.18 -22.22
CA LYS A 59 -5.85 46.38 -21.47
C LYS A 59 -7.32 46.39 -21.12
N ASP A 60 -7.76 45.40 -20.37
CA ASP A 60 -9.13 45.20 -19.95
C ASP A 60 -9.21 44.93 -18.44
N HIS A 61 -10.44 44.75 -17.95
CA HIS A 61 -10.67 44.49 -16.53
C HIS A 61 -9.97 43.22 -16.04
N PHE A 62 -9.97 42.17 -16.85
CA PHE A 62 -9.35 40.87 -16.48
C PHE A 62 -7.83 40.97 -16.46
N GLY A 63 -7.21 41.67 -17.42
CA GLY A 63 -5.76 41.90 -17.40
C GLY A 63 -5.32 42.65 -16.16
N SER A 64 -6.10 43.68 -15.74
CA SER A 64 -5.84 44.43 -14.51
C SER A 64 -6.03 43.57 -13.26
N LEU A 65 -7.06 42.70 -13.23
CA LEU A 65 -7.30 41.76 -12.14
C LEU A 65 -6.15 40.77 -11.99
N LEU A 66 -5.71 40.15 -13.09
CA LEU A 66 -4.60 39.17 -13.12
C LEU A 66 -3.31 39.83 -12.61
N HIS A 67 -2.97 40.99 -13.11
CA HIS A 67 -1.78 41.75 -12.70
C HIS A 67 -1.80 42.05 -11.19
N SER A 68 -2.93 42.56 -10.64
CA SER A 68 -3.05 42.85 -9.21
C SER A 68 -3.02 41.57 -8.34
N THR A 69 -3.61 40.48 -8.82
CA THR A 69 -3.58 39.21 -8.12
C THR A 69 -2.15 38.66 -7.98
N LEU A 70 -1.35 38.68 -9.05
CA LEU A 70 0.05 38.24 -9.00
C LEU A 70 0.89 39.12 -8.05
N ILE A 71 0.68 40.45 -8.01
CA ILE A 71 1.32 41.30 -7.01
C ILE A 71 0.97 40.85 -5.60
N SER A 72 -0.31 40.56 -5.34
CA SER A 72 -0.73 40.05 -4.01
C SER A 72 -0.13 38.71 -3.63
N CYS A 73 0.24 37.88 -4.63
CA CYS A 73 0.97 36.64 -4.44
C CYS A 73 2.50 36.83 -4.29
N GLY A 74 3.02 38.06 -4.43
CA GLY A 74 4.44 38.37 -4.31
C GLY A 74 5.26 38.13 -5.59
N VAL A 75 4.63 37.87 -6.73
CA VAL A 75 5.31 37.66 -8.02
C VAL A 75 5.77 38.99 -8.60
N ASP A 76 6.99 39.05 -9.13
CA ASP A 76 7.47 40.22 -9.92
C ASP A 76 6.74 40.26 -11.28
N VAL A 77 5.88 41.27 -11.43
CA VAL A 77 5.06 41.50 -12.64
C VAL A 77 5.68 42.48 -13.62
N SER A 78 6.91 42.93 -13.38
CA SER A 78 7.57 43.95 -14.19
C SER A 78 7.85 43.54 -15.66
N ALA A 79 7.66 42.26 -15.98
CA ALA A 79 7.75 41.73 -17.34
C ALA A 79 6.38 41.31 -17.92
N ILE A 80 5.27 41.75 -17.32
CA ILE A 80 3.93 41.59 -17.89
C ILE A 80 3.61 42.79 -18.75
N SER A 81 3.38 42.61 -20.05
CA SER A 81 3.00 43.66 -21.00
C SER A 81 1.49 43.68 -21.21
N PHE A 82 0.95 44.87 -21.50
CA PHE A 82 -0.46 45.09 -21.80
C PHE A 82 -0.63 45.41 -23.28
N THR A 83 -1.70 44.90 -23.90
CA THR A 83 -2.00 45.17 -25.31
C THR A 83 -3.44 45.61 -25.51
N ASP A 84 -3.65 46.50 -26.50
CA ASP A 84 -4.96 46.89 -27.03
C ASP A 84 -5.37 45.99 -28.22
N GLU A 85 -4.46 45.17 -28.75
CA GLU A 85 -4.67 44.36 -29.95
C GLU A 85 -5.56 43.12 -29.73
N ALA A 86 -5.65 42.65 -28.49
CA ALA A 86 -6.48 41.51 -28.11
C ALA A 86 -6.93 41.57 -26.66
N GLN A 87 -8.04 40.91 -26.36
CA GLN A 87 -8.54 40.76 -24.98
C GLN A 87 -7.73 39.74 -24.20
N THR A 88 -7.79 39.85 -22.87
CA THR A 88 -7.27 38.82 -21.99
C THR A 88 -7.94 37.47 -22.27
N THR A 89 -7.16 36.41 -22.35
CA THR A 89 -7.66 35.04 -22.61
C THR A 89 -8.59 34.57 -21.49
N LEU A 90 -9.73 33.98 -21.87
CA LEU A 90 -10.69 33.37 -20.96
C LEU A 90 -10.84 31.87 -21.28
N ALA A 91 -10.92 31.04 -20.25
CA ALA A 91 -11.23 29.65 -20.34
C ALA A 91 -12.48 29.33 -19.52
N PHE A 92 -13.44 28.59 -20.09
CA PHE A 92 -14.63 28.09 -19.39
C PHE A 92 -14.47 26.61 -19.16
N VAL A 93 -14.58 26.21 -17.91
CA VAL A 93 -14.58 24.81 -17.50
C VAL A 93 -16.01 24.30 -17.50
N HIS A 94 -16.27 23.23 -18.20
CA HIS A 94 -17.54 22.52 -18.21
C HIS A 94 -17.38 21.16 -17.55
N LEU A 95 -18.36 20.76 -16.74
CA LEU A 95 -18.43 19.45 -16.11
C LEU A 95 -19.55 18.66 -16.78
N ASP A 96 -19.26 17.44 -17.25
CA ASP A 96 -20.29 16.53 -17.67
C ASP A 96 -20.98 15.85 -16.45
N ASP A 97 -22.03 15.06 -16.70
CA ASP A 97 -22.79 14.36 -15.64
C ASP A 97 -21.95 13.32 -14.89
N SER A 98 -20.80 12.93 -15.43
CA SER A 98 -19.81 12.03 -14.82
C SER A 98 -18.71 12.77 -14.06
N GLY A 99 -18.72 14.12 -14.06
CA GLY A 99 -17.71 14.96 -13.42
C GLY A 99 -16.45 15.19 -14.27
N ASN A 100 -16.41 14.73 -15.53
CA ASN A 100 -15.27 14.98 -16.42
C ASN A 100 -15.25 16.42 -16.88
N ARG A 101 -14.05 16.99 -16.97
CA ARG A 101 -13.83 18.39 -17.36
C ARG A 101 -13.59 18.52 -18.85
N SER A 102 -14.27 19.49 -19.46
CA SER A 102 -13.96 19.99 -20.79
C SER A 102 -13.78 21.50 -20.76
N PHE A 103 -13.06 22.06 -21.74
CA PHE A 103 -12.68 23.48 -21.76
C PHE A 103 -13.13 24.14 -23.05
N SER A 104 -13.70 25.35 -22.94
CA SER A 104 -13.92 26.24 -24.05
C SER A 104 -13.06 27.49 -23.88
N PHE A 105 -12.22 27.79 -24.87
CA PHE A 105 -11.29 28.91 -24.82
C PHE A 105 -11.74 30.07 -25.69
N TYR A 106 -11.74 31.26 -25.13
CA TYR A 106 -11.88 32.54 -25.88
C TYR A 106 -10.47 33.14 -26.05
N ARG A 107 -9.76 32.68 -27.12
CA ARG A 107 -8.33 32.92 -27.38
C ARG A 107 -8.04 33.10 -28.89
N GLN A 108 -8.85 33.88 -29.65
CA GLN A 108 -8.72 33.99 -31.11
C GLN A 108 -8.75 35.46 -31.59
N PRO A 109 -7.61 36.20 -31.47
CA PRO A 109 -6.43 35.96 -30.64
C PRO A 109 -6.69 36.32 -29.18
N GLY A 110 -6.03 35.62 -28.26
CA GLY A 110 -5.88 36.04 -26.87
C GLY A 110 -4.63 36.91 -26.73
N ALA A 111 -4.60 37.79 -25.75
CA ALA A 111 -3.46 38.70 -25.58
C ALA A 111 -2.13 37.96 -25.36
N ASP A 112 -2.16 36.82 -24.67
CA ASP A 112 -0.99 36.00 -24.40
C ASP A 112 -0.37 35.37 -25.68
N THR A 113 -1.17 35.17 -26.73
CA THR A 113 -0.65 34.70 -28.04
C THR A 113 0.12 35.77 -28.80
N LEU A 114 -0.03 37.04 -28.42
CA LEU A 114 0.63 38.20 -29.03
C LEU A 114 1.93 38.60 -28.30
N LEU A 115 2.43 37.77 -27.40
CA LEU A 115 3.74 38.01 -26.77
C LEU A 115 4.83 37.98 -27.82
N ARG A 116 5.57 39.11 -27.97
CA ARG A 116 6.64 39.25 -28.96
C ARG A 116 8.02 39.14 -28.33
N SER A 117 9.05 38.90 -29.13
CA SER A 117 10.43 38.82 -28.65
C SER A 117 10.89 40.14 -27.99
N GLU A 118 10.35 41.29 -28.39
CA GLU A 118 10.61 42.58 -27.77
C GLU A 118 9.99 42.75 -26.38
N ASP A 119 8.97 41.98 -26.05
CA ASP A 119 8.35 41.95 -24.71
C ASP A 119 9.19 41.15 -23.71
N VAL A 120 10.17 40.33 -24.20
CA VAL A 120 10.97 39.44 -23.37
C VAL A 120 12.24 40.12 -22.88
N PRO A 121 12.41 40.37 -21.57
CA PRO A 121 13.60 41.00 -21.01
C PRO A 121 14.78 40.01 -20.95
N LEU A 122 15.50 39.86 -22.07
CA LEU A 122 16.61 38.90 -22.19
C LEU A 122 17.76 39.16 -21.21
N ASP A 123 17.92 40.43 -20.74
CA ASP A 123 18.87 40.82 -19.69
C ASP A 123 18.50 40.23 -18.32
N LYS A 124 17.23 40.21 -17.98
CA LYS A 124 16.75 39.53 -16.73
C LYS A 124 16.93 38.04 -16.80
N ILE A 125 16.62 37.43 -17.95
CA ILE A 125 16.84 35.96 -18.16
C ILE A 125 18.32 35.64 -18.04
N GLY A 126 19.23 36.51 -18.48
CA GLY A 126 20.67 36.31 -18.32
C GLY A 126 21.16 36.22 -16.88
N ASN A 127 20.34 36.55 -15.89
CA ASN A 127 20.68 36.58 -14.48
C ASN A 127 19.77 35.72 -13.61
N CYS A 128 18.91 34.85 -14.18
CA CYS A 128 18.07 33.90 -13.42
C CYS A 128 18.71 32.51 -13.32
N GLN A 129 18.39 31.77 -12.25
CA GLN A 129 18.87 30.43 -12.05
C GLN A 129 18.04 29.39 -12.82
N VAL A 130 16.72 29.62 -12.91
CA VAL A 130 15.80 28.69 -13.60
C VAL A 130 14.87 29.50 -14.52
N LEU A 131 14.73 29.01 -15.76
CA LEU A 131 13.64 29.43 -16.65
C LEU A 131 12.61 28.31 -16.73
N HIS A 132 11.35 28.62 -16.40
CA HIS A 132 10.22 27.70 -16.52
C HIS A 132 9.29 28.11 -17.65
N PHE A 133 8.80 27.13 -18.43
CA PHE A 133 7.80 27.35 -19.46
C PHE A 133 6.89 26.14 -19.70
N GLY A 134 5.70 26.42 -20.27
CA GLY A 134 4.75 25.40 -20.72
C GLY A 134 4.60 25.34 -22.23
N SER A 135 3.71 24.46 -22.72
CA SER A 135 3.50 24.31 -24.17
C SER A 135 2.49 25.33 -24.75
N LEU A 136 1.65 25.95 -23.91
CA LEU A 136 0.58 26.81 -24.41
C LEU A 136 1.08 28.10 -25.07
N SER A 137 2.20 28.65 -24.62
CA SER A 137 2.86 29.80 -25.26
C SER A 137 3.48 29.44 -26.61
N MET A 138 3.56 28.14 -26.95
CA MET A 138 4.07 27.67 -28.25
C MET A 138 2.97 27.31 -29.25
N THR A 139 1.70 27.54 -28.94
CA THR A 139 0.57 27.20 -29.81
C THR A 139 0.50 28.12 -31.04
N HIS A 140 0.82 29.43 -30.90
CA HIS A 140 0.70 30.44 -31.93
C HIS A 140 1.94 31.34 -32.03
N GLU A 141 2.15 31.92 -33.21
CA GLU A 141 3.09 33.01 -33.38
C GLU A 141 2.38 34.35 -33.00
N PRO A 142 3.10 35.33 -32.47
CA PRO A 142 4.56 35.41 -32.24
C PRO A 142 5.02 34.82 -30.90
N ALA A 143 4.12 34.37 -30.02
CA ALA A 143 4.45 33.87 -28.67
C ALA A 143 5.39 32.66 -28.70
N ARG A 144 5.25 31.77 -29.69
CA ARG A 144 6.16 30.63 -29.91
C ARG A 144 7.61 31.09 -30.12
N THR A 145 7.82 32.05 -31.00
CA THR A 145 9.15 32.63 -31.28
C THR A 145 9.74 33.30 -30.04
N ALA A 146 8.93 34.06 -29.29
CA ALA A 146 9.35 34.75 -28.07
C ALA A 146 9.75 33.73 -26.95
N THR A 147 8.94 32.69 -26.76
CA THR A 147 9.24 31.61 -25.77
C THR A 147 10.53 30.90 -26.12
N ARG A 148 10.72 30.55 -27.40
CA ARG A 148 11.95 29.87 -27.84
C ARG A 148 13.19 30.75 -27.66
N ALA A 149 13.09 32.04 -27.95
CA ALA A 149 14.18 32.98 -27.70
C ALA A 149 14.58 33.05 -26.22
N ALA A 150 13.59 33.05 -25.32
CA ALA A 150 13.82 33.04 -23.89
C ALA A 150 14.56 31.78 -23.43
N VAL A 151 14.12 30.60 -23.90
CA VAL A 151 14.75 29.28 -23.58
C VAL A 151 16.21 29.25 -24.07
N VAL A 152 16.45 29.63 -25.35
CA VAL A 152 17.80 29.64 -25.91
C VAL A 152 18.70 30.59 -25.13
N LYS A 153 18.19 31.75 -24.73
CA LYS A 153 18.97 32.73 -23.94
C LYS A 153 19.32 32.16 -22.57
N ALA A 154 18.40 31.52 -21.86
CA ALA A 154 18.67 30.92 -20.56
C ALA A 154 19.72 29.80 -20.66
N GLN A 155 19.65 28.94 -21.67
CA GLN A 155 20.67 27.92 -21.94
C GLN A 155 22.07 28.50 -22.19
N GLN A 156 22.14 29.60 -22.99
CA GLN A 156 23.42 30.26 -23.29
C GLN A 156 24.15 30.77 -22.07
N VAL A 157 23.44 31.09 -21.00
CA VAL A 157 24.03 31.58 -19.73
C VAL A 157 24.15 30.51 -18.66
N GLY A 158 23.80 29.26 -18.98
CA GLY A 158 23.90 28.11 -18.06
C GLY A 158 22.78 28.04 -17.00
N GLY A 159 21.65 28.69 -17.25
CA GLY A 159 20.46 28.56 -16.42
C GLY A 159 19.76 27.22 -16.66
N LEU A 160 19.16 26.66 -15.59
CA LEU A 160 18.35 25.43 -15.69
C LEU A 160 17.03 25.68 -16.43
N ILE A 161 16.64 24.77 -17.27
CA ILE A 161 15.38 24.82 -18.01
C ILE A 161 14.39 23.81 -17.43
N SER A 162 13.27 24.37 -16.89
CA SER A 162 12.13 23.59 -16.40
C SER A 162 10.99 23.62 -17.41
N PHE A 163 10.49 22.47 -17.79
CA PHE A 163 9.39 22.32 -18.75
C PHE A 163 8.26 21.46 -18.18
N ASP A 164 7.02 21.99 -18.29
CA ASP A 164 5.78 21.25 -18.05
C ASP A 164 4.91 21.38 -19.31
N PRO A 165 4.66 20.31 -20.07
CA PRO A 165 3.86 20.37 -21.29
C PRO A 165 2.48 20.99 -21.07
N ASN A 166 1.77 20.61 -20.03
CA ASN A 166 0.42 21.05 -19.71
C ASN A 166 -0.49 21.07 -20.96
N ILE A 167 -0.66 19.88 -21.55
CA ILE A 167 -1.23 19.74 -22.90
C ILE A 167 -2.71 20.09 -22.93
N ARG A 168 -3.09 20.95 -23.87
CA ARG A 168 -4.48 21.28 -24.18
C ARG A 168 -4.69 21.12 -25.69
N LEU A 169 -5.00 19.89 -26.14
CA LEU A 169 -5.09 19.55 -27.57
C LEU A 169 -6.05 20.44 -28.36
N ALA A 170 -7.12 20.93 -27.73
CA ALA A 170 -8.08 21.84 -28.37
C ALA A 170 -7.51 23.18 -28.80
N LEU A 171 -6.33 23.58 -28.32
CA LEU A 171 -5.64 24.82 -28.68
C LEU A 171 -4.61 24.65 -29.81
N TRP A 172 -4.43 23.44 -30.33
CA TRP A 172 -3.46 23.13 -31.38
C TRP A 172 -4.15 22.86 -32.71
N GLU A 173 -3.49 23.22 -33.80
CA GLU A 173 -3.97 22.96 -35.17
C GLU A 173 -4.18 21.45 -35.45
N SER A 174 -3.27 20.62 -34.92
CA SER A 174 -3.36 19.16 -34.98
C SER A 174 -2.54 18.53 -33.84
N LYS A 175 -2.79 17.23 -33.60
CA LYS A 175 -2.01 16.42 -32.63
C LYS A 175 -0.54 16.34 -33.01
N GLU A 176 -0.24 16.30 -34.31
CA GLU A 176 1.12 16.21 -34.85
C GLU A 176 1.88 17.52 -34.58
N VAL A 177 1.24 18.69 -34.83
CA VAL A 177 1.81 20.00 -34.53
C VAL A 177 2.04 20.17 -33.01
N ALA A 178 1.09 19.74 -32.20
CA ALA A 178 1.25 19.71 -30.75
C ALA A 178 2.49 18.88 -30.36
N LYS A 179 2.55 17.64 -30.81
CA LYS A 179 3.65 16.71 -30.51
C LYS A 179 5.01 17.26 -30.91
N GLN A 180 5.13 17.84 -32.10
CA GLN A 180 6.39 18.44 -32.58
C GLN A 180 6.89 19.57 -31.69
N ASN A 181 5.99 20.48 -31.27
CA ASN A 181 6.36 21.60 -30.40
C ASN A 181 6.66 21.17 -28.95
N ILE A 182 5.95 20.19 -28.44
CA ILE A 182 6.21 19.59 -27.13
C ILE A 182 7.56 18.88 -27.13
N LEU A 183 7.85 18.08 -28.16
CA LEU A 183 9.16 17.43 -28.30
C LEU A 183 10.31 18.44 -28.42
N TRP A 184 10.05 19.63 -29.01
CA TRP A 184 11.02 20.72 -28.98
C TRP A 184 11.28 21.17 -27.53
N GLY A 185 10.24 21.36 -26.72
CA GLY A 185 10.35 21.73 -25.30
C GLY A 185 11.11 20.67 -24.50
N ILE A 186 10.74 19.39 -24.65
CA ILE A 186 11.38 18.25 -24.01
C ILE A 186 12.89 18.21 -24.32
N LYS A 187 13.28 18.43 -25.60
CA LYS A 187 14.68 18.43 -26.02
C LYS A 187 15.56 19.50 -25.33
N HIS A 188 14.95 20.59 -24.88
CA HIS A 188 15.65 21.72 -24.26
C HIS A 188 15.55 21.69 -22.72
N ALA A 189 14.79 20.77 -22.14
CA ALA A 189 14.56 20.69 -20.70
C ALA A 189 15.69 19.95 -19.95
N ASP A 190 16.11 20.53 -18.82
CA ASP A 190 16.93 19.88 -17.82
C ASP A 190 16.03 19.15 -16.80
N ILE A 191 14.88 19.75 -16.50
CA ILE A 191 13.85 19.25 -15.60
C ILE A 191 12.55 19.15 -16.39
N LEU A 192 12.03 17.96 -16.55
CA LEU A 192 10.74 17.68 -17.17
C LEU A 192 9.75 17.18 -16.10
N LYS A 193 8.67 17.92 -15.88
CA LYS A 193 7.50 17.40 -15.19
C LYS A 193 6.43 17.10 -16.23
N ILE A 194 5.82 15.92 -16.16
CA ILE A 194 4.81 15.47 -17.13
C ILE A 194 3.78 14.59 -16.40
N SER A 195 2.51 14.61 -16.81
CA SER A 195 1.52 13.68 -16.29
C SER A 195 1.61 12.30 -16.97
N GLU A 196 1.04 11.25 -16.37
CA GLU A 196 0.96 9.92 -16.95
C GLU A 196 0.27 9.94 -18.34
N GLU A 197 -0.83 10.67 -18.47
CA GLU A 197 -1.57 10.81 -19.73
C GLU A 197 -0.74 11.51 -20.81
N GLU A 198 -0.01 12.55 -20.44
CA GLU A 198 0.88 13.29 -21.33
C GLU A 198 2.08 12.44 -21.78
N LEU A 199 2.66 11.67 -20.86
CA LEU A 199 3.73 10.71 -21.17
C LEU A 199 3.25 9.69 -22.21
N CYS A 200 2.07 9.11 -22.00
CA CYS A 200 1.44 8.18 -22.92
C CYS A 200 1.17 8.84 -24.29
N PHE A 201 0.66 10.07 -24.33
CA PHE A 201 0.43 10.82 -25.57
C PHE A 201 1.73 11.03 -26.37
N ILE A 202 2.83 11.36 -25.68
CA ILE A 202 4.12 11.66 -26.34
C ILE A 202 4.82 10.40 -26.80
N THR A 203 4.89 9.37 -25.94
CA THR A 203 5.67 8.14 -26.19
C THR A 203 4.88 7.02 -26.86
N GLY A 204 3.57 6.97 -26.65
CA GLY A 204 2.71 5.83 -26.99
C GLY A 204 2.84 4.67 -25.99
N ILE A 205 3.53 4.86 -24.86
CA ILE A 205 3.80 3.85 -23.84
C ILE A 205 3.01 4.21 -22.58
N THR A 206 2.22 3.29 -22.08
CA THR A 206 1.45 3.45 -20.82
C THR A 206 2.27 3.16 -19.57
N ASP A 207 3.31 2.33 -19.69
CA ASP A 207 4.24 2.03 -18.60
C ASP A 207 5.13 3.25 -18.33
N VAL A 208 4.98 3.80 -17.13
CA VAL A 208 5.65 5.05 -16.70
C VAL A 208 7.18 4.90 -16.68
N GLU A 209 7.68 3.74 -16.28
CA GLU A 209 9.12 3.48 -16.22
C GLU A 209 9.72 3.40 -17.62
N LYS A 210 9.09 2.63 -18.51
CA LYS A 210 9.54 2.47 -19.89
C LYS A 210 9.40 3.78 -20.68
N GLY A 211 8.27 4.48 -20.50
CA GLY A 211 8.02 5.76 -21.17
C GLY A 211 9.03 6.84 -20.76
N SER A 212 9.29 6.98 -19.47
CA SER A 212 10.28 7.93 -18.96
C SER A 212 11.71 7.57 -19.34
N LEU A 213 12.06 6.26 -19.36
CA LEU A 213 13.36 5.78 -19.83
C LEU A 213 13.58 6.11 -21.32
N MET A 214 12.57 5.89 -22.15
CA MET A 214 12.62 6.25 -23.58
C MET A 214 12.91 7.75 -23.76
N LEU A 215 12.19 8.63 -23.03
CA LEU A 215 12.42 10.07 -23.12
C LEU A 215 13.82 10.46 -22.67
N GLN A 216 14.30 9.88 -21.58
CA GLN A 216 15.66 10.13 -21.09
C GLN A 216 16.73 9.70 -22.08
N GLN A 217 16.63 8.49 -22.63
CA GLN A 217 17.59 7.97 -23.62
C GLN A 217 17.57 8.77 -24.91
N GLN A 218 16.40 9.20 -25.36
CA GLN A 218 16.25 9.92 -26.62
C GLN A 218 16.71 11.39 -26.53
N PHE A 219 16.48 12.07 -25.41
CA PHE A 219 16.67 13.51 -25.28
C PHE A 219 17.75 13.90 -24.26
N GLY A 220 18.25 12.98 -23.43
CA GLY A 220 19.28 13.25 -22.44
C GLY A 220 18.83 14.12 -21.26
N ILE A 221 17.53 14.08 -20.91
CA ILE A 221 16.96 14.90 -19.84
C ILE A 221 17.56 14.48 -18.50
N ALA A 222 18.06 15.45 -17.73
CA ALA A 222 18.71 15.17 -16.47
C ALA A 222 17.73 14.64 -15.42
N PHE A 223 16.54 15.25 -15.29
CA PHE A 223 15.54 14.91 -14.28
C PHE A 223 14.13 14.90 -14.87
N ILE A 224 13.48 13.73 -14.85
CA ILE A 224 12.10 13.56 -15.29
C ILE A 224 11.26 13.22 -14.06
N VAL A 225 10.11 13.90 -13.91
CA VAL A 225 9.10 13.57 -12.91
C VAL A 225 7.76 13.38 -13.59
N VAL A 226 7.15 12.22 -13.38
CA VAL A 226 5.81 11.88 -13.88
C VAL A 226 4.85 11.93 -12.72
N THR A 227 3.87 12.84 -12.76
CA THR A 227 2.83 12.95 -11.74
C THR A 227 1.72 11.92 -11.96
N LEU A 228 1.27 11.26 -10.87
CA LEU A 228 0.33 10.13 -10.84
C LEU A 228 -0.91 10.46 -10.00
N ALA A 229 -1.37 11.71 -10.05
CA ALA A 229 -2.48 12.24 -9.28
C ALA A 229 -2.33 11.94 -7.76
N GLU A 230 -3.36 11.33 -7.13
CA GLU A 230 -3.34 11.00 -5.70
C GLU A 230 -2.31 9.93 -5.32
N GLN A 231 -1.79 9.18 -6.28
CA GLN A 231 -0.75 8.17 -6.04
C GLN A 231 0.64 8.80 -5.82
N GLY A 232 0.82 10.10 -6.15
CA GLY A 232 2.08 10.82 -5.99
C GLY A 232 2.84 10.99 -7.30
N CYS A 233 4.10 10.55 -7.38
CA CYS A 233 4.89 10.71 -8.60
C CYS A 233 5.92 9.58 -8.79
N TYR A 234 6.32 9.39 -10.05
CA TYR A 234 7.51 8.62 -10.43
C TYR A 234 8.62 9.57 -10.85
N TYR A 235 9.85 9.29 -10.45
CA TYR A 235 11.01 10.07 -10.90
C TYR A 235 12.02 9.21 -11.66
N ARG A 236 12.77 9.86 -12.55
CA ARG A 236 13.94 9.30 -13.23
C ARG A 236 15.07 10.32 -13.23
N LEU A 237 16.21 9.90 -12.68
CA LEU A 237 17.43 10.69 -12.62
C LEU A 237 18.63 9.79 -12.94
N ALA A 238 19.36 10.07 -14.02
CA ALA A 238 20.45 9.23 -14.51
C ALA A 238 20.04 7.74 -14.61
N ALA A 239 20.73 6.83 -13.93
CA ALA A 239 20.41 5.39 -13.90
C ALA A 239 19.34 5.00 -12.87
N HIS A 240 18.84 5.96 -12.06
CA HIS A 240 17.91 5.69 -10.97
C HIS A 240 16.50 6.13 -11.32
N GLY A 241 15.53 5.35 -10.86
CA GLY A 241 14.12 5.70 -10.91
C GLY A 241 13.41 5.17 -9.67
N GLY A 242 12.23 5.74 -9.36
CA GLY A 242 11.45 5.28 -8.23
C GLY A 242 10.15 6.05 -8.06
N TYR A 243 9.23 5.47 -7.32
CA TYR A 243 7.96 6.08 -6.95
C TYR A 243 8.08 6.80 -5.61
N VAL A 244 7.38 7.92 -5.48
CA VAL A 244 7.24 8.66 -4.22
C VAL A 244 5.74 8.86 -3.97
N PRO A 245 5.19 8.33 -2.86
CA PRO A 245 3.75 8.32 -2.61
C PRO A 245 3.18 9.74 -2.44
N GLY A 246 1.90 9.89 -2.78
CA GLY A 246 1.12 11.10 -2.57
C GLY A 246 0.56 11.19 -1.15
N PHE A 247 -0.22 12.24 -0.90
CA PHE A 247 -0.89 12.48 0.38
C PHE A 247 -2.39 12.31 0.23
N GLN A 248 -3.00 11.58 1.15
CA GLN A 248 -4.46 11.45 1.22
C GLN A 248 -5.04 12.74 1.85
N VAL A 249 -5.79 13.48 1.07
CA VAL A 249 -6.47 14.71 1.50
C VAL A 249 -7.89 14.74 0.93
N LYS A 250 -8.78 15.46 1.60
CA LYS A 250 -10.12 15.69 1.06
C LYS A 250 -10.06 16.76 -0.05
N ALA A 251 -9.97 16.31 -1.29
CA ALA A 251 -9.91 17.21 -2.43
C ALA A 251 -11.24 17.94 -2.65
N ILE A 252 -11.14 19.25 -2.91
CA ILE A 252 -12.25 20.15 -3.26
C ILE A 252 -12.11 20.58 -4.73
N ASP A 253 -10.91 20.97 -5.15
CA ASP A 253 -10.59 21.43 -6.50
C ASP A 253 -9.15 21.04 -6.86
N THR A 254 -8.97 20.28 -7.93
CA THR A 254 -7.63 19.80 -8.35
C THR A 254 -6.90 20.79 -9.28
N THR A 255 -7.45 21.97 -9.52
CA THR A 255 -6.83 22.99 -10.38
C THR A 255 -5.55 23.51 -9.75
N GLY A 256 -4.45 23.50 -10.50
CA GLY A 256 -3.15 24.02 -10.07
C GLY A 256 -2.33 23.03 -9.21
N ALA A 257 -2.80 21.81 -8.95
CA ALA A 257 -2.06 20.84 -8.15
C ALA A 257 -0.70 20.48 -8.78
N GLY A 258 -0.67 20.24 -10.10
CA GLY A 258 0.57 19.97 -10.84
C GLY A 258 1.53 21.15 -10.85
N ASP A 259 1.00 22.37 -10.93
CA ASP A 259 1.77 23.62 -10.92
C ASP A 259 2.39 23.87 -9.53
N ALA A 260 1.61 23.64 -8.46
CA ALA A 260 2.09 23.70 -7.08
C ALA A 260 3.16 22.65 -6.79
N PHE A 261 2.95 21.40 -7.25
CA PHE A 261 3.96 20.35 -7.18
C PHE A 261 5.28 20.82 -7.81
N LEU A 262 5.22 21.33 -9.04
CA LEU A 262 6.41 21.79 -9.74
C LEU A 262 7.06 23.02 -9.05
N GLY A 263 6.27 24.00 -8.58
CA GLY A 263 6.77 25.11 -7.80
C GLY A 263 7.52 24.68 -6.55
N CYS A 264 6.96 23.70 -5.80
CA CYS A 264 7.59 23.11 -4.63
C CYS A 264 8.87 22.34 -4.98
N LEU A 265 8.89 21.60 -6.09
CA LEU A 265 10.07 20.89 -6.56
C LEU A 265 11.21 21.86 -6.91
N LEU A 266 10.91 22.92 -7.68
CA LEU A 266 11.88 23.94 -8.05
C LEU A 266 12.41 24.69 -6.81
N TYR A 267 11.55 24.98 -5.82
CA TYR A 267 11.96 25.52 -4.53
C TYR A 267 13.00 24.64 -3.85
N GLN A 268 12.75 23.33 -3.77
CA GLN A 268 13.64 22.39 -3.15
C GLN A 268 15.00 22.24 -3.88
N ILE A 269 15.01 22.36 -5.21
CA ILE A 269 16.24 22.36 -6.02
C ILE A 269 17.07 23.62 -5.72
N LEU A 270 16.44 24.79 -5.67
CA LEU A 270 17.10 26.07 -5.40
C LEU A 270 17.69 26.14 -3.98
N GLU A 271 16.94 25.70 -2.97
CA GLU A 271 17.37 25.69 -1.59
C GLU A 271 18.64 24.85 -1.39
N ARG A 272 18.74 23.70 -2.07
CA ARG A 272 19.89 22.79 -1.95
C ARG A 272 21.13 23.28 -2.70
N ARG A 273 20.96 24.15 -3.70
CA ARG A 273 22.03 24.64 -4.58
C ARG A 273 22.85 23.52 -5.21
N ILE A 274 22.23 22.38 -5.48
CA ILE A 274 22.85 21.19 -6.04
C ILE A 274 22.28 20.97 -7.45
N SER A 275 23.14 20.67 -8.41
CA SER A 275 22.68 20.28 -9.75
C SER A 275 21.88 18.98 -9.67
N PRO A 276 20.77 18.82 -10.42
CA PRO A 276 20.00 17.58 -10.43
C PRO A 276 20.85 16.30 -10.54
N ASN A 277 21.88 16.30 -11.35
CA ASN A 277 22.77 15.14 -11.58
C ASN A 277 23.64 14.75 -10.34
N GLN A 278 23.64 15.53 -9.29
CA GLN A 278 24.43 15.30 -8.07
C GLN A 278 23.55 14.91 -6.87
N LEU A 279 22.24 14.79 -7.08
CA LEU A 279 21.30 14.46 -6.00
C LEU A 279 21.40 12.97 -5.65
N GLU A 280 21.48 12.68 -4.37
CA GLU A 280 21.39 11.34 -3.81
C GLU A 280 19.92 10.88 -3.72
N LYS A 281 19.68 9.57 -3.78
CA LYS A 281 18.33 8.97 -3.74
C LYS A 281 17.46 9.53 -2.60
N GLN A 282 18.02 9.61 -1.38
CA GLN A 282 17.28 10.10 -0.21
C GLN A 282 16.91 11.58 -0.32
N GLN A 283 17.78 12.39 -0.93
CA GLN A 283 17.49 13.80 -1.20
C GLN A 283 16.36 13.95 -2.21
N ILE A 284 16.36 13.13 -3.28
CA ILE A 284 15.30 13.13 -4.29
C ILE A 284 13.95 12.78 -3.65
N ILE A 285 13.90 11.71 -2.85
CA ILE A 285 12.68 11.30 -2.15
C ILE A 285 12.17 12.43 -1.25
N SER A 286 13.03 13.03 -0.44
CA SER A 286 12.66 14.14 0.43
C SER A 286 12.09 15.35 -0.34
N MET A 287 12.72 15.72 -1.46
CA MET A 287 12.26 16.81 -2.33
C MET A 287 10.89 16.53 -2.95
N LEU A 288 10.70 15.32 -3.46
CA LEU A 288 9.45 14.92 -4.10
C LEU A 288 8.33 14.70 -3.09
N THR A 289 8.64 14.25 -1.87
CA THR A 289 7.66 14.20 -0.76
C THR A 289 7.16 15.62 -0.42
N PHE A 290 8.06 16.59 -0.32
CA PHE A 290 7.68 17.99 -0.13
C PHE A 290 6.82 18.52 -1.29
N ALA A 291 7.16 18.18 -2.53
CA ALA A 291 6.42 18.58 -3.72
C ALA A 291 5.01 17.94 -3.78
N ASN A 292 4.90 16.64 -3.45
CA ASN A 292 3.62 15.95 -3.34
C ASN A 292 2.72 16.58 -2.27
N ALA A 293 3.28 16.95 -1.11
CA ALA A 293 2.52 17.64 -0.05
C ALA A 293 2.00 18.99 -0.51
N GLY A 294 2.80 19.79 -1.24
CA GLY A 294 2.38 21.05 -1.83
C GLY A 294 1.26 20.88 -2.84
N GLY A 295 1.39 19.92 -3.75
CA GLY A 295 0.35 19.56 -4.71
C GLY A 295 -0.96 19.13 -4.04
N ALA A 296 -0.88 18.29 -2.99
CA ALA A 296 -2.05 17.85 -2.24
C ALA A 296 -2.76 19.01 -1.53
N LEU A 297 -2.03 19.91 -0.87
CA LEU A 297 -2.63 21.05 -0.15
C LEU A 297 -3.44 21.98 -1.06
N VAL A 298 -3.00 22.25 -2.29
CA VAL A 298 -3.76 23.06 -3.25
C VAL A 298 -5.12 22.46 -3.51
N THR A 299 -5.23 21.14 -3.59
CA THR A 299 -6.51 20.45 -3.88
C THR A 299 -7.54 20.62 -2.78
N THR A 300 -7.16 20.99 -1.56
CA THR A 300 -8.07 21.17 -0.42
C THR A 300 -8.79 22.55 -0.43
N ARG A 301 -8.51 23.37 -1.41
CA ARG A 301 -9.04 24.74 -1.54
C ARG A 301 -9.55 24.99 -2.96
N LYS A 302 -10.42 25.99 -3.13
CA LYS A 302 -10.86 26.42 -4.46
C LYS A 302 -9.88 27.41 -5.09
N GLY A 303 -9.76 27.34 -6.41
CA GLY A 303 -8.91 28.21 -7.22
C GLY A 303 -7.44 27.79 -7.20
N ALA A 304 -6.63 28.34 -8.12
CA ALA A 304 -5.23 27.97 -8.28
C ALA A 304 -4.27 28.96 -7.60
N LEU A 305 -4.15 30.19 -8.11
CA LEU A 305 -3.15 31.17 -7.65
C LEU A 305 -3.22 31.48 -6.15
N GLN A 306 -4.43 31.63 -5.61
CA GLN A 306 -4.64 31.97 -4.20
C GLN A 306 -4.52 30.79 -3.27
N SER A 307 -4.61 29.56 -3.81
CA SER A 307 -4.55 28.31 -3.05
C SER A 307 -3.13 27.79 -2.83
N MET A 308 -2.11 28.42 -3.43
CA MET A 308 -0.71 27.99 -3.31
C MET A 308 -0.27 27.97 -1.85
N PRO A 309 0.34 26.87 -1.36
CA PRO A 309 0.68 26.67 0.04
C PRO A 309 1.92 27.47 0.45
N THR A 310 2.04 27.72 1.75
CA THR A 310 3.27 28.22 2.36
C THR A 310 4.16 27.06 2.83
N THR A 311 5.42 27.34 3.10
CA THR A 311 6.38 26.36 3.66
C THR A 311 5.87 25.79 4.99
N GLU A 312 5.25 26.63 5.85
CA GLU A 312 4.70 26.21 7.15
C GLU A 312 3.54 25.24 7.00
N GLU A 313 2.63 25.51 6.04
CA GLU A 313 1.50 24.62 5.76
C GLU A 313 1.98 23.24 5.26
N ILE A 314 2.99 23.21 4.39
CA ILE A 314 3.59 21.98 3.88
C ILE A 314 4.26 21.20 5.02
N HIS A 315 5.08 21.87 5.85
CA HIS A 315 5.72 21.20 7.00
C HIS A 315 4.69 20.67 7.98
N LYS A 316 3.61 21.40 8.24
CA LYS A 316 2.53 20.93 9.12
C LYS A 316 1.87 19.66 8.57
N LEU A 317 1.62 19.58 7.25
CA LEU A 317 1.10 18.35 6.63
C LEU A 317 2.08 17.20 6.76
N LEU A 318 3.37 17.45 6.50
CA LEU A 318 4.43 16.44 6.65
C LEU A 318 4.53 15.93 8.08
N GLU A 319 4.54 16.82 9.09
CA GLU A 319 4.58 16.44 10.51
C GLU A 319 3.33 15.65 10.92
N THR A 320 2.15 16.07 10.46
CA THR A 320 0.89 15.38 10.77
C THR A 320 0.89 13.98 10.16
N ASN A 321 1.35 13.86 8.92
CA ASN A 321 1.44 12.57 8.22
C ASN A 321 2.43 11.63 8.93
N THR A 322 3.63 12.11 9.26
CA THR A 322 4.65 11.33 9.98
C THR A 322 4.12 10.83 11.33
N ARG A 323 3.41 11.69 12.09
CA ARG A 323 2.80 11.29 13.37
C ARG A 323 1.72 10.22 13.20
N ASN A 324 0.91 10.31 12.15
CA ASN A 324 -0.13 9.32 11.86
C ASN A 324 0.46 8.01 11.31
N GLU A 325 1.54 8.08 10.52
CA GLU A 325 2.23 6.90 9.99
C GLU A 325 2.80 6.02 11.10
N ASP A 326 3.38 6.63 12.15
CA ASP A 326 3.96 5.91 13.27
C ASP A 326 2.93 5.49 14.32
N LYS A 327 1.78 6.16 14.39
CA LYS A 327 0.77 5.93 15.44
C LYS A 327 0.28 4.49 15.47
N TYR A 328 -0.06 3.92 14.31
CA TYR A 328 -0.60 2.57 14.16
C TYR A 328 0.45 1.55 13.74
N LYS A 329 1.72 1.96 13.57
CA LYS A 329 2.79 1.01 13.23
C LYS A 329 2.91 -0.03 14.34
N PRO A 330 2.76 -1.34 14.03
CA PRO A 330 2.82 -2.38 15.04
C PRO A 330 4.10 -2.32 15.86
N GLY A 331 3.96 -2.57 17.14
CA GLY A 331 5.09 -2.62 18.07
C GLY A 331 5.82 -3.95 18.05
N PHE A 332 5.13 -5.05 17.71
CA PHE A 332 5.70 -6.40 17.69
C PHE A 332 5.14 -7.32 16.60
N HIS A 333 4.03 -6.99 15.96
CA HIS A 333 3.57 -7.72 14.79
C HIS A 333 4.39 -7.30 13.56
N PHE A 334 4.83 -8.27 12.78
CA PHE A 334 5.60 -7.97 11.57
C PHE A 334 4.78 -7.13 10.59
N SER A 335 5.40 -6.08 10.05
CA SER A 335 4.78 -5.18 9.08
C SER A 335 5.81 -4.70 8.06
N PRO A 336 5.43 -4.35 6.83
CA PRO A 336 6.38 -3.91 5.82
C PRO A 336 7.05 -2.59 6.23
N PRO A 337 8.25 -2.30 5.72
CA PRO A 337 8.90 -1.01 6.01
C PRO A 337 8.06 0.16 5.49
N SER A 338 7.42 -0.01 4.35
CA SER A 338 6.50 0.94 3.70
C SER A 338 5.63 0.20 2.69
N HIS A 339 4.58 0.87 2.18
CA HIS A 339 3.72 0.39 1.12
C HIS A 339 2.88 -0.85 1.49
N TRP A 340 2.31 -1.52 0.50
CA TRP A 340 1.35 -2.61 0.67
C TRP A 340 2.00 -3.95 0.94
N MET A 341 1.44 -4.70 1.90
CA MET A 341 1.75 -6.10 2.15
C MET A 341 0.46 -6.89 2.35
N ASN A 342 0.38 -8.12 1.79
CA ASN A 342 -0.67 -9.09 2.12
C ASN A 342 -0.06 -10.48 2.40
N ASP A 343 -0.48 -11.55 1.77
CA ASP A 343 -0.22 -12.94 2.09
C ASP A 343 1.23 -13.25 2.50
N PRO A 344 1.45 -14.02 3.57
CA PRO A 344 2.75 -14.64 3.82
C PRO A 344 3.07 -15.68 2.75
N ASN A 345 4.30 -15.70 2.27
CA ASN A 345 4.76 -16.56 1.21
C ASN A 345 6.09 -17.22 1.56
N GLY A 346 6.42 -18.31 0.89
CA GLY A 346 7.75 -18.90 0.89
C GLY A 346 8.32 -19.21 2.26
N LEU A 347 7.48 -19.50 3.26
CA LEU A 347 7.90 -19.73 4.64
C LEU A 347 8.77 -20.98 4.72
N VAL A 348 10.05 -20.83 5.09
CA VAL A 348 11.01 -21.94 5.19
C VAL A 348 12.03 -21.64 6.27
N TYR A 349 12.46 -22.68 7.00
CA TYR A 349 13.63 -22.62 7.86
C TYR A 349 14.83 -23.21 7.12
N TYR A 350 15.92 -22.45 7.07
CA TYR A 350 17.11 -22.89 6.39
C TYR A 350 18.40 -22.39 7.07
N GLU A 351 19.27 -23.31 7.45
CA GLU A 351 20.60 -23.03 8.03
C GLU A 351 20.62 -21.95 9.13
N GLY A 352 19.67 -22.04 10.08
CA GLY A 352 19.62 -21.18 11.27
C GLY A 352 18.75 -19.94 11.11
N GLU A 353 18.10 -19.75 9.97
CA GLU A 353 17.25 -18.59 9.70
C GLU A 353 15.82 -19.03 9.33
N TYR A 354 14.81 -18.37 9.91
CA TYR A 354 13.44 -18.41 9.44
C TYR A 354 13.29 -17.37 8.35
N HIS A 355 12.83 -17.79 7.18
CA HIS A 355 12.52 -16.89 6.08
C HIS A 355 11.02 -16.62 6.03
N LEU A 356 10.64 -15.36 5.82
CA LEU A 356 9.30 -14.88 5.56
C LEU A 356 9.35 -14.07 4.28
N PHE A 357 8.76 -14.61 3.22
CA PHE A 357 8.43 -13.81 2.04
C PHE A 357 6.98 -13.37 2.17
N TYR A 358 6.61 -12.32 1.44
CA TYR A 358 5.25 -11.79 1.50
C TYR A 358 4.88 -11.10 0.20
N GLN A 359 3.61 -11.12 -0.13
CA GLN A 359 3.07 -10.33 -1.23
C GLN A 359 3.34 -8.85 -0.95
N TYR A 360 4.00 -8.17 -1.87
CA TYR A 360 4.49 -6.81 -1.68
C TYR A 360 4.28 -5.95 -2.92
N HIS A 361 3.64 -4.79 -2.76
CA HIS A 361 3.59 -3.77 -3.80
C HIS A 361 4.48 -2.59 -3.39
N PRO A 362 5.72 -2.49 -3.88
CA PRO A 362 6.72 -1.55 -3.39
C PRO A 362 6.49 -0.10 -3.83
N TYR A 363 5.40 0.19 -4.55
CA TYR A 363 5.16 1.49 -5.16
C TYR A 363 3.90 2.18 -4.65
N SER A 364 3.04 1.49 -3.91
CA SER A 364 1.78 2.03 -3.39
C SER A 364 1.38 1.34 -2.09
N ASN A 365 0.58 2.01 -1.26
CA ASN A 365 -0.07 1.41 -0.10
C ASN A 365 -1.42 0.77 -0.45
N LYS A 366 -1.70 0.54 -1.73
CA LYS A 366 -2.85 -0.21 -2.24
C LYS A 366 -2.36 -1.45 -2.97
N TRP A 367 -3.22 -2.46 -3.08
CA TRP A 367 -2.94 -3.64 -3.84
C TRP A 367 -2.66 -3.30 -5.32
N GLY A 368 -1.68 -3.97 -5.93
CA GLY A 368 -1.25 -3.69 -7.30
C GLY A 368 -0.29 -4.77 -7.81
N PRO A 369 0.60 -4.47 -8.77
CA PRO A 369 1.55 -5.46 -9.29
C PRO A 369 2.43 -6.05 -8.19
N MET A 370 2.19 -7.33 -7.85
CA MET A 370 2.81 -8.00 -6.73
C MET A 370 4.24 -8.46 -7.01
N HIS A 371 5.07 -8.28 -5.99
CA HIS A 371 6.42 -8.79 -5.83
C HIS A 371 6.46 -9.71 -4.62
N TRP A 372 7.55 -10.47 -4.41
CA TRP A 372 7.84 -11.05 -3.11
C TRP A 372 8.83 -10.15 -2.34
N GLY A 373 8.31 -9.50 -1.29
CA GLY A 373 9.14 -8.95 -0.22
C GLY A 373 9.79 -10.08 0.56
N HIS A 374 10.85 -9.78 1.32
CA HIS A 374 11.61 -10.79 2.05
C HIS A 374 12.06 -10.26 3.41
N ALA A 375 11.99 -11.10 4.43
CA ALA A 375 12.56 -10.87 5.75
C ALA A 375 13.10 -12.18 6.32
N VAL A 376 14.08 -12.06 7.22
CA VAL A 376 14.67 -13.21 7.92
C VAL A 376 14.66 -12.98 9.43
N SER A 377 14.55 -14.05 10.21
CA SER A 377 14.58 -14.00 11.66
C SER A 377 15.34 -15.19 12.23
N PRO A 378 16.11 -15.03 13.32
CA PRO A 378 16.69 -16.14 14.04
C PRO A 378 15.70 -16.86 14.98
N ASP A 379 14.56 -16.22 15.31
CA ASP A 379 13.68 -16.62 16.41
C ASP A 379 12.17 -16.36 16.19
N LEU A 380 11.74 -16.06 14.96
CA LEU A 380 10.35 -15.76 14.59
C LEU A 380 9.82 -14.41 15.10
N ILE A 381 10.58 -13.63 15.87
CA ILE A 381 10.16 -12.38 16.52
C ILE A 381 11.01 -11.20 16.03
N HIS A 382 12.33 -11.38 15.99
CA HIS A 382 13.25 -10.33 15.56
C HIS A 382 13.52 -10.46 14.06
N TRP A 383 12.75 -9.74 13.26
CA TRP A 383 12.81 -9.77 11.81
C TRP A 383 13.71 -8.68 11.25
N GLU A 384 14.47 -9.02 10.23
CA GLU A 384 15.27 -8.08 9.44
C GLU A 384 14.78 -8.13 7.98
N HIS A 385 14.36 -6.98 7.45
CA HIS A 385 13.97 -6.87 6.05
C HIS A 385 15.17 -7.04 5.13
N ARG A 386 14.97 -7.79 4.06
CA ARG A 386 15.93 -8.04 2.98
C ARG A 386 15.46 -7.37 1.68
N PRO A 387 16.32 -7.26 0.66
CA PRO A 387 15.88 -6.84 -0.67
C PRO A 387 14.74 -7.70 -1.20
N ILE A 388 13.93 -7.13 -2.08
CA ILE A 388 12.86 -7.85 -2.78
C ILE A 388 13.44 -9.09 -3.45
N ALA A 389 12.86 -10.25 -3.16
CA ALA A 389 13.35 -11.54 -3.66
C ALA A 389 12.92 -11.80 -5.11
N LEU A 390 11.66 -11.56 -5.45
CA LEU A 390 11.11 -11.83 -6.77
C LEU A 390 10.37 -10.59 -7.32
N PHE A 391 10.68 -10.26 -8.57
CA PHE A 391 10.09 -9.15 -9.32
C PHE A 391 9.19 -9.68 -10.44
N PRO A 392 8.12 -8.95 -10.81
CA PRO A 392 7.39 -9.21 -12.06
C PRO A 392 8.31 -9.27 -13.28
N ASP A 393 7.92 -10.08 -14.28
CA ASP A 393 8.61 -10.20 -15.56
C ASP A 393 7.61 -10.38 -16.72
N GLU A 394 8.07 -10.91 -17.86
CA GLU A 394 7.24 -11.19 -19.04
C GLU A 394 6.14 -12.24 -18.81
N HIS A 395 6.24 -13.03 -17.73
CA HIS A 395 5.21 -13.99 -17.32
C HIS A 395 4.16 -13.39 -16.39
N GLY A 396 4.36 -12.17 -15.88
CA GLY A 396 3.39 -11.44 -15.09
C GLY A 396 3.84 -11.07 -13.69
N ALA A 397 2.87 -10.69 -12.85
CA ALA A 397 3.06 -10.41 -11.43
C ALA A 397 3.36 -11.69 -10.64
N ILE A 398 4.02 -11.54 -9.49
CA ILE A 398 4.40 -12.65 -8.62
C ILE A 398 3.33 -12.82 -7.53
N PHE A 399 2.44 -13.80 -7.71
CA PHE A 399 1.41 -14.15 -6.73
C PHE A 399 1.95 -15.14 -5.69
N SER A 400 1.06 -15.61 -4.80
CA SER A 400 1.43 -16.41 -3.65
C SER A 400 2.03 -17.76 -4.02
N GLY A 401 2.75 -18.35 -3.07
CA GLY A 401 3.41 -19.62 -3.20
C GLY A 401 4.28 -19.98 -1.98
N CYS A 402 5.07 -21.01 -2.10
CA CYS A 402 5.88 -21.58 -1.02
C CYS A 402 7.37 -21.65 -1.35
N CYS A 403 8.17 -21.98 -0.34
CA CYS A 403 9.57 -22.34 -0.48
C CYS A 403 9.86 -23.66 0.26
N VAL A 404 10.73 -24.47 -0.31
CA VAL A 404 11.23 -25.72 0.27
C VAL A 404 12.75 -25.80 0.15
N VAL A 405 13.39 -26.64 0.94
CA VAL A 405 14.80 -26.99 0.76
C VAL A 405 14.91 -28.27 -0.05
N ASP A 406 15.53 -28.21 -1.22
CA ASP A 406 15.87 -29.41 -2.01
C ASP A 406 17.17 -30.05 -1.48
N TRP A 407 17.05 -30.77 -0.36
CA TRP A 407 18.17 -31.37 0.35
C TRP A 407 18.94 -32.39 -0.49
N ASN A 408 18.26 -33.05 -1.42
CA ASN A 408 18.83 -34.10 -2.24
C ASN A 408 19.20 -33.67 -3.65
N ASN A 409 19.03 -32.35 -3.95
CA ASN A 409 19.20 -31.80 -5.28
C ASN A 409 18.38 -32.59 -6.33
N SER A 410 17.14 -32.91 -5.99
CA SER A 410 16.25 -33.65 -6.88
C SER A 410 15.93 -32.88 -8.15
N SER A 411 15.93 -31.54 -8.07
CA SER A 411 15.75 -30.63 -9.20
C SER A 411 16.97 -30.53 -10.14
N GLY A 412 18.15 -30.92 -9.67
CA GLY A 412 19.40 -30.75 -10.41
C GLY A 412 19.93 -29.31 -10.46
N LEU A 413 19.35 -28.38 -9.70
CA LEU A 413 19.68 -26.95 -9.77
C LEU A 413 20.91 -26.54 -8.93
N PHE A 414 21.48 -27.44 -8.09
CA PHE A 414 22.46 -27.08 -7.06
C PHE A 414 23.85 -27.72 -7.22
N GLU A 415 24.19 -28.27 -8.38
CA GLU A 415 25.54 -28.81 -8.70
C GLU A 415 26.07 -29.77 -7.63
N GLY A 416 25.22 -30.64 -7.07
CA GLY A 416 25.58 -31.64 -6.07
C GLY A 416 25.57 -31.15 -4.61
N SER A 417 25.05 -29.93 -4.37
CA SER A 417 24.74 -29.37 -3.06
C SER A 417 23.21 -29.35 -2.83
N HIS A 418 22.74 -28.57 -1.92
CA HIS A 418 21.31 -28.30 -1.66
C HIS A 418 21.05 -26.79 -1.66
N GLY A 419 19.77 -26.39 -1.73
CA GLY A 419 19.41 -24.98 -1.68
C GLY A 419 17.90 -24.75 -1.62
N LEU A 420 17.50 -23.49 -1.69
CA LEU A 420 16.11 -23.09 -1.61
C LEU A 420 15.45 -23.12 -2.98
N VAL A 421 14.26 -23.67 -3.06
CA VAL A 421 13.39 -23.67 -4.24
C VAL A 421 12.07 -23.01 -3.89
N ALA A 422 11.78 -21.88 -4.49
CA ALA A 422 10.49 -21.20 -4.42
C ALA A 422 9.61 -21.66 -5.59
N ILE A 423 8.36 -22.03 -5.30
CA ILE A 423 7.33 -22.32 -6.29
C ILE A 423 6.18 -21.38 -6.05
N PHE A 424 5.81 -20.61 -7.08
CA PHE A 424 4.90 -19.48 -6.96
C PHE A 424 4.03 -19.33 -8.21
N THR A 425 3.00 -18.54 -8.12
CA THR A 425 2.10 -18.27 -9.23
C THR A 425 2.52 -17.02 -9.98
N HIS A 426 2.75 -17.12 -11.29
CA HIS A 426 2.75 -15.99 -12.20
C HIS A 426 1.32 -15.67 -12.66
N ALA A 427 0.94 -14.39 -12.57
CA ALA A 427 -0.38 -13.90 -12.95
C ALA A 427 -0.28 -12.79 -13.99
N ASP A 428 -0.90 -13.00 -15.15
CA ASP A 428 -0.96 -12.03 -16.24
C ASP A 428 -2.33 -12.06 -16.96
N ILE A 429 -2.47 -11.24 -17.99
CA ILE A 429 -3.61 -11.32 -18.91
C ILE A 429 -3.13 -12.03 -20.18
N CYS A 430 -3.80 -13.12 -20.55
CA CYS A 430 -3.48 -13.87 -21.76
C CYS A 430 -3.64 -12.98 -23.00
N PRO A 431 -2.58 -12.71 -23.79
CA PRO A 431 -2.65 -11.82 -24.95
C PRO A 431 -3.61 -12.29 -26.04
N LYS A 432 -3.91 -13.60 -26.09
CA LYS A 432 -4.79 -14.19 -27.11
C LYS A 432 -6.27 -14.09 -26.77
N THR A 433 -6.60 -14.26 -25.49
CA THR A 433 -8.00 -14.33 -25.03
C THR A 433 -8.45 -13.09 -24.29
N GLY A 434 -7.53 -12.26 -23.77
CA GLY A 434 -7.81 -11.13 -22.91
C GLY A 434 -8.29 -11.53 -21.50
N GLN A 435 -8.21 -12.81 -21.15
CA GLN A 435 -8.63 -13.33 -19.84
C GLN A 435 -7.45 -13.42 -18.87
N PRO A 436 -7.69 -13.29 -17.55
CA PRO A 436 -6.69 -13.58 -16.52
C PRO A 436 -6.12 -14.97 -16.71
N ARG A 437 -4.80 -15.12 -16.46
CA ARG A 437 -4.09 -16.38 -16.61
C ARG A 437 -3.12 -16.54 -15.44
N GLN A 438 -3.14 -17.71 -14.81
CA GLN A 438 -2.31 -18.07 -13.67
C GLN A 438 -1.59 -19.38 -13.94
N ARG A 439 -0.28 -19.42 -13.65
CA ARG A 439 0.61 -20.55 -13.94
C ARG A 439 1.65 -20.67 -12.84
N GLN A 440 2.05 -21.91 -12.52
CA GLN A 440 3.05 -22.14 -11.48
C GLN A 440 4.46 -22.05 -12.09
N SER A 441 5.32 -21.33 -11.41
CA SER A 441 6.71 -21.10 -11.81
C SER A 441 7.66 -21.35 -10.65
N LEU A 442 8.94 -21.50 -10.98
CA LEU A 442 9.99 -21.86 -10.04
C LEU A 442 11.10 -20.82 -10.06
N ALA A 443 11.64 -20.52 -8.87
CA ALA A 443 12.90 -19.81 -8.69
C ALA A 443 13.74 -20.52 -7.64
N TYR A 444 15.06 -20.36 -7.68
CA TYR A 444 15.97 -21.00 -6.74
C TYR A 444 17.05 -20.05 -6.23
N SER A 445 17.57 -20.37 -5.04
CA SER A 445 18.66 -19.64 -4.40
C SER A 445 19.74 -20.61 -3.93
N ARG A 446 21.02 -20.25 -4.21
CA ARG A 446 22.22 -21.00 -3.81
C ARG A 446 22.97 -20.38 -2.63
N ASP A 447 22.49 -19.24 -2.13
CA ASP A 447 23.13 -18.36 -1.17
C ASP A 447 22.22 -17.98 0.01
N LYS A 448 21.45 -18.95 0.52
CA LYS A 448 20.53 -18.78 1.65
C LYS A 448 19.46 -17.71 1.41
N GLY A 449 18.92 -17.65 0.18
CA GLY A 449 17.85 -16.72 -0.16
C GLY A 449 18.30 -15.26 -0.35
N ARG A 450 19.62 -14.99 -0.45
CA ARG A 450 20.13 -13.64 -0.67
C ARG A 450 19.93 -13.18 -2.12
N THR A 451 20.13 -14.12 -3.09
CA THR A 451 19.81 -13.89 -4.49
C THR A 451 18.92 -15.02 -5.05
N TRP A 452 18.07 -14.67 -6.01
CA TRP A 452 17.10 -15.59 -6.59
C TRP A 452 17.23 -15.63 -8.11
N HIS A 453 17.21 -16.83 -8.67
CA HIS A 453 17.25 -17.07 -10.10
C HIS A 453 15.95 -17.77 -10.53
N LYS A 454 15.21 -17.14 -11.43
CA LYS A 454 14.03 -17.76 -12.03
C LYS A 454 14.46 -18.88 -12.97
N TYR A 455 13.74 -20.00 -12.92
CA TYR A 455 14.04 -21.14 -13.78
C TYR A 455 13.73 -20.82 -15.24
N GLU A 456 14.67 -21.12 -16.16
CA GLU A 456 14.54 -20.79 -17.59
C GLU A 456 13.37 -21.52 -18.28
N GLY A 457 12.98 -22.70 -17.76
CA GLY A 457 11.87 -23.50 -18.27
C GLY A 457 10.48 -23.13 -17.71
N ASN A 458 10.34 -21.96 -17.04
CA ASN A 458 9.04 -21.51 -16.53
C ASN A 458 8.02 -21.23 -17.65
N PRO A 459 6.73 -21.48 -17.42
CA PRO A 459 6.12 -22.07 -16.21
C PRO A 459 6.32 -23.58 -16.15
N VAL A 460 6.41 -24.17 -14.93
CA VAL A 460 6.53 -25.60 -14.69
C VAL A 460 5.18 -26.32 -14.64
N LEU A 461 4.09 -25.58 -14.43
CA LEU A 461 2.72 -26.12 -14.45
C LEU A 461 1.74 -25.05 -14.93
N ALA A 462 0.91 -25.40 -15.91
CA ALA A 462 -0.13 -24.50 -16.47
C ALA A 462 -1.37 -25.31 -16.87
N GLU A 463 -2.54 -24.72 -16.66
CA GLU A 463 -3.85 -25.24 -17.10
C GLU A 463 -4.58 -24.12 -17.85
N GLU A 464 -4.71 -24.25 -19.17
CA GLU A 464 -5.22 -23.16 -20.03
C GLU A 464 -6.71 -22.83 -19.79
N ASP A 465 -7.49 -23.80 -19.29
CA ASP A 465 -8.95 -23.67 -19.11
C ASP A 465 -9.33 -23.14 -17.70
N LEU A 466 -8.35 -22.90 -16.81
CA LEU A 466 -8.58 -22.45 -15.43
C LEU A 466 -8.12 -21.00 -15.24
N VAL A 467 -9.01 -20.16 -14.73
CA VAL A 467 -8.73 -18.76 -14.42
C VAL A 467 -8.07 -18.65 -13.04
N ASP A 468 -8.71 -19.27 -12.02
CA ASP A 468 -8.21 -19.28 -10.66
C ASP A 468 -7.41 -20.57 -10.41
N PHE A 469 -6.11 -20.55 -10.74
CA PHE A 469 -5.20 -21.68 -10.66
C PHE A 469 -3.89 -21.25 -10.00
N ARG A 470 -3.88 -21.21 -8.64
CA ARG A 470 -2.83 -20.51 -7.89
C ARG A 470 -2.46 -21.10 -6.54
N ASP A 471 -1.49 -20.45 -5.90
CA ASP A 471 -1.05 -20.57 -4.51
C ASP A 471 -0.51 -21.97 -4.18
N PRO A 472 0.55 -22.44 -4.87
CA PRO A 472 1.10 -23.76 -4.64
C PRO A 472 1.76 -23.87 -3.26
N LYS A 473 1.44 -24.94 -2.53
CA LYS A 473 2.18 -25.40 -1.35
C LYS A 473 2.80 -26.74 -1.65
N VAL A 474 4.10 -26.86 -1.44
CA VAL A 474 4.89 -28.06 -1.77
C VAL A 474 5.55 -28.62 -0.52
N PHE A 475 5.60 -29.95 -0.41
CA PHE A 475 6.31 -30.64 0.63
C PHE A 475 6.75 -32.04 0.14
N TRP A 476 7.80 -32.59 0.77
CA TRP A 476 8.20 -33.97 0.52
C TRP A 476 7.28 -34.94 1.26
N HIS A 477 6.72 -35.95 0.54
CA HIS A 477 5.89 -37.00 1.13
C HIS A 477 6.68 -38.31 1.23
N PRO A 478 7.17 -38.67 2.42
CA PRO A 478 8.11 -39.79 2.57
C PRO A 478 7.55 -41.13 2.13
N GLN A 479 6.25 -41.40 2.37
CA GLN A 479 5.62 -42.69 2.08
C GLN A 479 5.49 -42.94 0.56
N SER A 480 5.34 -41.89 -0.25
CA SER A 480 5.29 -42.00 -1.71
C SER A 480 6.61 -41.62 -2.39
N GLU A 481 7.65 -41.28 -1.62
CA GLU A 481 8.99 -40.89 -2.07
C GLU A 481 8.97 -39.86 -3.22
N ARG A 482 8.17 -38.78 -3.03
CA ARG A 482 8.04 -37.73 -4.01
C ARG A 482 7.63 -36.38 -3.36
N TRP A 483 7.80 -35.34 -4.08
CA TRP A 483 7.22 -34.04 -3.81
C TRP A 483 5.72 -34.05 -4.09
N VAL A 484 4.94 -33.46 -3.22
CA VAL A 484 3.51 -33.24 -3.38
C VAL A 484 3.27 -31.73 -3.39
N MET A 485 2.52 -31.26 -4.38
CA MET A 485 2.00 -29.91 -4.45
C MET A 485 0.50 -29.95 -4.22
N VAL A 486 -0.02 -29.13 -3.32
CA VAL A 486 -1.42 -28.75 -3.26
C VAL A 486 -1.55 -27.32 -3.75
N LEU A 487 -2.51 -27.07 -4.63
CA LEU A 487 -2.87 -25.71 -5.10
C LEU A 487 -4.39 -25.64 -5.29
N VAL A 488 -4.90 -24.42 -5.46
CA VAL A 488 -6.35 -24.23 -5.68
C VAL A 488 -6.66 -24.06 -7.16
N ALA A 489 -7.84 -24.57 -7.54
CA ALA A 489 -8.39 -24.54 -8.89
C ALA A 489 -9.85 -24.05 -8.82
N GLY A 490 -10.01 -22.76 -8.56
CA GLY A 490 -11.29 -22.11 -8.35
C GLY A 490 -11.92 -22.44 -6.98
N ASP A 491 -12.80 -23.43 -6.95
CA ASP A 491 -13.57 -23.83 -5.76
C ASP A 491 -13.13 -25.15 -5.14
N HIS A 492 -11.98 -25.67 -5.52
CA HIS A 492 -11.45 -26.94 -4.99
C HIS A 492 -9.91 -26.96 -5.01
N ALA A 493 -9.33 -27.87 -4.24
CA ALA A 493 -7.90 -28.15 -4.23
C ALA A 493 -7.53 -29.25 -5.22
N ARG A 494 -6.36 -29.13 -5.86
CA ARG A 494 -5.73 -30.16 -6.68
C ARG A 494 -4.41 -30.59 -6.09
N PHE A 495 -4.12 -31.90 -6.19
CA PHE A 495 -2.85 -32.48 -5.75
C PHE A 495 -2.03 -32.94 -6.96
N TYR A 496 -0.77 -32.56 -6.98
CA TYR A 496 0.18 -32.96 -8.01
C TYR A 496 1.38 -33.66 -7.35
N GLY A 497 1.95 -34.64 -8.05
CA GLY A 497 3.16 -35.34 -7.64
C GLY A 497 4.33 -35.05 -8.58
N SER A 498 5.53 -34.88 -8.01
CA SER A 498 6.77 -34.68 -8.77
C SER A 498 7.93 -35.44 -8.13
N LYS A 499 8.92 -35.83 -8.94
CA LYS A 499 10.20 -36.40 -8.47
C LYS A 499 11.33 -35.38 -8.41
N ASP A 500 11.16 -34.25 -9.12
CA ASP A 500 12.22 -33.29 -9.42
C ASP A 500 11.82 -31.81 -9.25
N LEU A 501 10.63 -31.53 -8.71
CA LEU A 501 10.08 -30.17 -8.56
C LEU A 501 9.78 -29.44 -9.88
N ILE A 502 10.09 -30.05 -11.02
CA ILE A 502 9.97 -29.43 -12.37
C ILE A 502 8.79 -30.05 -13.13
N GLU A 503 8.73 -31.39 -13.17
CA GLU A 503 7.66 -32.10 -13.87
C GLU A 503 6.57 -32.54 -12.88
N TRP A 504 5.34 -32.09 -13.11
CA TRP A 504 4.22 -32.30 -12.21
C TRP A 504 3.10 -33.11 -12.87
N THR A 505 2.56 -34.06 -12.15
CA THR A 505 1.45 -34.91 -12.61
C THR A 505 0.28 -34.81 -11.64
N LEU A 506 -0.93 -34.50 -12.14
CA LEU A 506 -2.16 -34.49 -11.34
C LEU A 506 -2.41 -35.88 -10.72
N THR A 507 -2.64 -35.91 -9.41
CA THR A 507 -2.85 -37.16 -8.67
C THR A 507 -4.22 -37.24 -8.00
N GLY A 508 -4.84 -36.13 -7.67
CA GLY A 508 -6.14 -36.06 -7.03
C GLY A 508 -6.73 -34.68 -6.91
N GLU A 509 -7.96 -34.64 -6.45
CA GLU A 509 -8.72 -33.41 -6.18
C GLU A 509 -9.47 -33.54 -4.85
N PHE A 510 -9.75 -32.43 -4.18
CA PHE A 510 -10.58 -32.38 -2.97
C PHE A 510 -11.34 -31.07 -2.91
N GLY A 511 -12.55 -31.12 -2.33
CA GLY A 511 -13.28 -29.94 -1.89
C GLY A 511 -14.54 -29.63 -2.69
N LYS A 512 -14.79 -30.28 -3.81
CA LYS A 512 -16.05 -30.08 -4.56
C LYS A 512 -17.26 -30.46 -3.68
N GLY A 513 -17.94 -29.44 -3.14
CA GLY A 513 -19.07 -29.60 -2.23
C GLY A 513 -18.68 -29.88 -0.78
N GLU A 514 -17.44 -29.64 -0.36
CA GLU A 514 -16.92 -29.76 1.00
C GLU A 514 -16.61 -28.39 1.60
N GLY A 515 -17.07 -28.11 2.83
CA GLY A 515 -16.82 -26.84 3.51
C GLY A 515 -17.56 -25.64 2.92
N SER A 516 -17.02 -24.43 3.12
CA SER A 516 -17.60 -23.19 2.61
C SER A 516 -17.07 -22.88 1.20
N HIS A 517 -18.00 -22.43 0.35
CA HIS A 517 -17.76 -21.93 -1.00
C HIS A 517 -18.28 -20.49 -1.17
N ASP A 518 -18.25 -19.69 -0.08
CA ASP A 518 -18.69 -18.30 -0.09
C ASP A 518 -17.78 -17.36 -0.90
N GLY A 519 -16.64 -17.88 -1.39
CA GLY A 519 -15.70 -17.17 -2.25
C GLY A 519 -14.75 -18.14 -2.93
N VAL A 520 -13.82 -17.61 -3.74
CA VAL A 520 -12.77 -18.41 -4.40
C VAL A 520 -11.82 -18.97 -3.34
N TRP A 521 -11.43 -20.22 -3.50
CA TRP A 521 -10.43 -20.83 -2.64
C TRP A 521 -9.03 -20.31 -2.95
N GLU A 522 -8.22 -20.08 -1.91
CA GLU A 522 -6.87 -19.50 -1.97
C GLU A 522 -5.94 -20.09 -0.92
N CYS A 523 -4.63 -19.96 -1.11
CA CYS A 523 -3.58 -20.24 -0.14
C CYS A 523 -3.74 -21.57 0.62
N PRO A 524 -3.76 -22.71 -0.06
CA PRO A 524 -3.86 -24.01 0.59
C PRO A 524 -2.58 -24.35 1.37
N ASP A 525 -2.72 -25.04 2.50
CA ASP A 525 -1.61 -25.69 3.18
C ASP A 525 -2.01 -27.10 3.67
N LEU A 526 -1.13 -28.08 3.55
CA LEU A 526 -1.40 -29.47 3.87
C LEU A 526 -0.24 -30.10 4.66
N PHE A 527 -0.52 -30.58 5.86
CA PHE A 527 0.49 -31.15 6.76
C PHE A 527 -0.10 -32.13 7.75
N ALA A 528 0.73 -33.06 8.30
CA ALA A 528 0.35 -33.96 9.35
C ALA A 528 0.69 -33.40 10.74
N LEU A 529 -0.18 -33.69 11.72
CA LEU A 529 0.03 -33.36 13.13
C LEU A 529 -0.32 -34.59 14.03
N PRO A 530 0.39 -34.79 15.15
CA PRO A 530 -0.01 -35.77 16.17
C PRO A 530 -1.29 -35.27 16.88
N VAL A 531 -2.17 -36.20 17.25
CA VAL A 531 -3.39 -35.91 18.00
C VAL A 531 -3.11 -36.10 19.49
N GLY A 532 -2.74 -35.01 20.18
CA GLY A 532 -2.30 -35.09 21.57
C GLY A 532 -1.27 -36.17 21.80
N ASP A 533 -1.37 -36.90 22.92
CA ASP A 533 -0.50 -38.04 23.28
C ASP A 533 -1.04 -39.39 22.78
N SER A 534 -1.97 -39.41 21.83
CA SER A 534 -2.66 -40.63 21.38
C SER A 534 -1.80 -41.59 20.54
N GLY A 535 -0.62 -41.17 20.11
CA GLY A 535 0.23 -41.88 19.15
C GLY A 535 -0.32 -41.95 17.72
N ARG A 536 -1.46 -41.31 17.45
CA ARG A 536 -2.05 -41.17 16.12
C ARG A 536 -1.73 -39.80 15.54
N SER A 537 -1.64 -39.69 14.23
CA SER A 537 -1.53 -38.45 13.52
C SER A 537 -2.72 -38.25 12.57
N LYS A 538 -3.10 -37.02 12.28
CA LYS A 538 -4.07 -36.68 11.26
C LYS A 538 -3.48 -35.58 10.34
N TRP A 539 -3.99 -35.57 9.13
CA TRP A 539 -3.65 -34.52 8.18
C TRP A 539 -4.62 -33.33 8.34
N VAL A 540 -4.08 -32.15 8.23
CA VAL A 540 -4.83 -30.89 8.24
C VAL A 540 -4.64 -30.22 6.88
N LEU A 541 -5.75 -29.90 6.23
CA LEU A 541 -5.79 -29.07 5.03
C LEU A 541 -6.39 -27.72 5.41
N ILE A 542 -5.63 -26.66 5.23
CA ILE A 542 -6.08 -25.27 5.44
C ILE A 542 -6.41 -24.66 4.08
N ILE A 543 -7.51 -23.91 3.99
CA ILE A 543 -7.94 -23.21 2.78
C ILE A 543 -8.46 -21.83 3.17
N SER A 544 -7.91 -20.79 2.56
CA SER A 544 -8.46 -19.44 2.64
C SER A 544 -9.56 -19.23 1.59
N ILE A 545 -10.54 -18.42 1.92
CA ILE A 545 -11.69 -18.11 1.05
C ILE A 545 -11.70 -16.61 0.81
N GLY A 546 -11.57 -16.23 -0.47
CA GLY A 546 -11.56 -14.83 -0.90
C GLY A 546 -12.85 -14.09 -0.56
N ASP A 547 -12.80 -12.77 -0.58
CA ASP A 547 -13.97 -11.94 -0.29
C ASP A 547 -15.08 -12.15 -1.33
N ASN A 548 -16.30 -12.20 -0.82
CA ASN A 548 -17.51 -12.18 -1.61
C ASN A 548 -18.39 -11.01 -1.12
N PRO A 549 -18.89 -10.14 -2.02
CA PRO A 549 -19.74 -9.02 -1.64
C PRO A 549 -20.97 -9.42 -0.83
N SER A 550 -21.46 -10.66 -0.99
CA SER A 550 -22.62 -11.19 -0.27
C SER A 550 -22.28 -11.76 1.13
N ALA A 551 -21.01 -12.04 1.43
CA ALA A 551 -20.57 -12.55 2.72
C ALA A 551 -20.23 -11.37 3.65
N PRO A 552 -20.98 -11.18 4.76
CA PRO A 552 -20.75 -10.04 5.65
C PRO A 552 -19.41 -10.10 6.38
N GLU A 553 -18.87 -11.30 6.59
CA GLU A 553 -17.61 -11.53 7.28
C GLU A 553 -16.37 -11.20 6.41
N GLY A 554 -16.54 -11.19 5.08
CA GLY A 554 -15.42 -10.99 4.14
C GLY A 554 -14.55 -12.23 3.97
N SER A 555 -13.27 -12.01 3.71
CA SER A 555 -12.30 -13.10 3.54
C SER A 555 -12.03 -13.84 4.86
N ARG A 556 -11.96 -15.18 4.81
CA ARG A 556 -11.80 -16.06 5.99
C ARG A 556 -10.93 -17.26 5.64
N THR A 557 -10.52 -18.02 6.66
CA THR A 557 -9.75 -19.27 6.50
C THR A 557 -10.45 -20.44 7.19
N GLN A 558 -10.75 -21.49 6.44
CA GLN A 558 -11.30 -22.76 6.94
C GLN A 558 -10.22 -23.83 6.99
N TYR A 559 -10.46 -24.91 7.76
CA TYR A 559 -9.59 -26.09 7.77
C TYR A 559 -10.38 -27.39 7.79
N PHE A 560 -9.75 -28.45 7.30
CA PHE A 560 -10.27 -29.81 7.28
C PHE A 560 -9.29 -30.73 8.01
N ILE A 561 -9.81 -31.73 8.72
CA ILE A 561 -9.02 -32.78 9.37
C ILE A 561 -9.36 -34.09 8.70
N GLY A 562 -8.35 -34.90 8.38
CA GLY A 562 -8.60 -36.16 7.65
C GLY A 562 -7.35 -37.03 7.49
N GLU A 563 -7.39 -37.83 6.45
CA GLU A 563 -6.28 -38.69 6.02
C GLU A 563 -5.79 -38.28 4.63
N PHE A 564 -4.51 -38.38 4.39
CA PHE A 564 -3.89 -38.15 3.09
C PHE A 564 -2.86 -39.24 2.78
N ASP A 565 -3.00 -39.85 1.61
CA ASP A 565 -2.15 -40.97 1.17
C ASP A 565 -1.04 -40.60 0.19
N GLY A 566 -0.87 -39.30 -0.04
CA GLY A 566 0.03 -38.75 -1.06
C GLY A 566 -0.70 -38.38 -2.37
N ASN A 567 -1.95 -38.83 -2.58
CA ASN A 567 -2.75 -38.57 -3.77
C ASN A 567 -4.08 -37.93 -3.46
N THR A 568 -4.76 -38.40 -2.40
CA THR A 568 -6.14 -38.08 -2.08
C THR A 568 -6.26 -37.69 -0.62
N PHE A 569 -6.97 -36.62 -0.37
CA PHE A 569 -7.38 -36.20 0.96
C PHE A 569 -8.81 -36.68 1.23
N ILE A 570 -9.03 -37.30 2.40
CA ILE A 570 -10.34 -37.75 2.84
C ILE A 570 -10.68 -37.05 4.14
N ASN A 571 -11.74 -36.24 4.12
CA ASN A 571 -12.23 -35.50 5.29
C ASN A 571 -12.85 -36.42 6.31
N ASP A 572 -12.51 -36.30 7.59
CA ASP A 572 -13.11 -37.04 8.69
C ASP A 572 -14.52 -36.55 9.05
N ASN A 573 -14.86 -35.32 8.72
CA ASN A 573 -16.13 -34.68 9.07
C ASN A 573 -17.11 -34.74 7.89
N SER A 574 -18.39 -34.43 8.16
CA SER A 574 -19.38 -34.25 7.08
C SER A 574 -19.04 -33.05 6.21
N ALA A 575 -19.43 -33.11 4.95
CA ALA A 575 -19.09 -32.08 3.95
C ALA A 575 -19.57 -30.65 4.32
N ASP A 576 -20.66 -30.55 5.07
CA ASP A 576 -21.26 -29.29 5.54
C ASP A 576 -20.73 -28.81 6.89
N HIS A 577 -19.80 -29.56 7.52
CA HIS A 577 -19.18 -29.16 8.78
C HIS A 577 -18.00 -28.24 8.53
N ILE A 578 -18.23 -26.93 8.71
CA ILE A 578 -17.19 -25.90 8.47
C ILE A 578 -16.45 -25.59 9.77
N MET A 579 -15.13 -25.73 9.74
CA MET A 579 -14.24 -25.37 10.85
C MET A 579 -13.42 -24.14 10.47
N TRP A 580 -13.55 -23.06 11.23
CA TRP A 580 -12.82 -21.82 10.99
C TRP A 580 -11.51 -21.78 11.76
N LEU A 581 -10.42 -21.37 11.07
CA LEU A 581 -9.11 -21.20 11.68
C LEU A 581 -9.10 -20.05 12.71
N ASP A 582 -9.82 -18.99 12.42
CA ASP A 582 -9.94 -17.78 13.26
C ASP A 582 -11.39 -17.25 13.17
N TYR A 583 -11.90 -16.76 14.29
CA TYR A 583 -13.26 -16.23 14.40
C TYR A 583 -13.30 -14.70 14.44
N GLY A 584 -12.13 -14.04 14.48
CA GLY A 584 -11.97 -12.63 14.14
C GLY A 584 -12.08 -12.41 12.63
N ARG A 585 -11.93 -11.18 12.20
CA ARG A 585 -11.99 -10.82 10.78
C ARG A 585 -10.63 -10.68 10.12
N ASP A 586 -9.60 -10.45 10.91
CA ASP A 586 -8.30 -10.04 10.37
C ASP A 586 -7.23 -11.15 10.49
N ASN A 587 -7.54 -12.33 9.94
CA ASN A 587 -6.56 -13.41 9.74
C ASN A 587 -6.86 -14.15 8.44
N TYR A 588 -6.02 -13.96 7.44
CA TYR A 588 -6.20 -14.49 6.10
C TYR A 588 -4.91 -15.07 5.52
N ALA A 589 -5.02 -15.96 4.51
CA ALA A 589 -3.91 -16.53 3.75
C ALA A 589 -2.83 -17.21 4.61
N GLY A 590 -3.22 -17.74 5.79
CA GLY A 590 -2.30 -18.35 6.74
C GLY A 590 -1.66 -19.61 6.19
N VAL A 591 -0.31 -19.69 6.21
CA VAL A 591 0.48 -20.85 5.80
C VAL A 591 1.59 -21.16 6.81
N THR A 592 2.10 -22.40 6.79
CA THR A 592 3.08 -22.89 7.76
C THR A 592 4.50 -22.89 7.21
N TRP A 593 5.50 -22.81 8.12
CA TRP A 593 6.92 -22.97 7.76
C TRP A 593 7.23 -24.39 7.29
N SER A 594 7.95 -24.48 6.18
CA SER A 594 8.57 -25.71 5.68
C SER A 594 9.94 -25.92 6.33
N ASP A 595 10.42 -27.16 6.32
CA ASP A 595 11.77 -27.54 6.75
C ASP A 595 12.15 -27.09 8.18
N MET A 596 11.16 -27.03 9.08
CA MET A 596 11.40 -26.74 10.50
C MET A 596 12.39 -27.77 11.08
N PRO A 597 13.28 -27.35 12.02
CA PRO A 597 14.23 -28.29 12.65
C PRO A 597 13.50 -29.47 13.27
N GLU A 598 13.95 -30.73 13.00
CA GLU A 598 13.31 -31.92 13.56
C GLU A 598 13.24 -31.89 15.10
N GLN A 599 14.25 -31.29 15.75
CA GLN A 599 14.32 -31.15 17.20
C GLN A 599 13.28 -30.16 17.76
N ASP A 600 12.78 -29.23 16.96
CA ASP A 600 11.72 -28.30 17.34
C ASP A 600 10.37 -29.02 17.39
N GLY A 601 10.06 -29.83 16.40
CA GLY A 601 8.82 -30.60 16.33
C GLY A 601 7.52 -29.82 16.21
N ARG A 602 7.58 -28.47 16.22
CA ARG A 602 6.40 -27.61 16.10
C ARG A 602 5.97 -27.44 14.64
N ARG A 603 4.67 -27.28 14.42
CA ARG A 603 4.11 -26.73 13.19
C ARG A 603 3.70 -25.29 13.47
N VAL A 604 4.37 -24.34 12.84
CA VAL A 604 4.16 -22.91 13.06
C VAL A 604 3.50 -22.28 11.85
N ILE A 605 2.42 -21.52 12.08
CA ILE A 605 1.66 -20.76 11.07
C ILE A 605 1.80 -19.27 11.31
N ILE A 606 1.68 -18.48 10.25
CA ILE A 606 1.46 -17.04 10.30
C ILE A 606 0.47 -16.66 9.21
N GLY A 607 -0.39 -15.66 9.45
CA GLY A 607 -1.37 -15.18 8.48
C GLY A 607 -1.27 -13.67 8.25
N TRP A 608 -1.90 -13.19 7.20
CA TRP A 608 -2.07 -11.76 6.95
C TRP A 608 -3.16 -11.19 7.85
N MET A 609 -2.79 -10.20 8.66
CA MET A 609 -3.69 -9.52 9.59
C MET A 609 -4.44 -8.41 8.84
N SER A 610 -5.44 -8.79 8.08
CA SER A 610 -6.38 -7.89 7.43
C SER A 610 -7.54 -8.68 6.80
N ASN A 611 -8.47 -7.94 6.16
CA ASN A 611 -9.63 -8.50 5.46
C ASN A 611 -9.81 -7.80 4.12
N TRP A 612 -10.03 -8.54 3.05
CA TRP A 612 -10.16 -7.99 1.70
C TRP A 612 -11.29 -6.97 1.57
N LYS A 613 -12.32 -7.01 2.45
CA LYS A 613 -13.40 -6.00 2.42
C LYS A 613 -12.91 -4.57 2.57
N TYR A 614 -11.90 -4.34 3.40
CA TYR A 614 -11.43 -2.98 3.76
C TYR A 614 -9.91 -2.81 3.76
N ALA A 615 -9.16 -3.82 3.36
CA ALA A 615 -7.70 -3.77 3.42
C ALA A 615 -7.08 -2.57 2.68
N ASN A 616 -7.69 -2.14 1.56
CA ASN A 616 -7.23 -0.98 0.80
C ASN A 616 -7.57 0.38 1.46
N GLU A 617 -8.37 0.39 2.52
CA GLU A 617 -8.92 1.61 3.13
C GLU A 617 -8.51 1.82 4.58
N THR A 618 -7.78 0.86 5.19
CA THR A 618 -7.30 0.98 6.57
C THR A 618 -6.59 2.31 6.80
N PRO A 619 -6.78 2.99 7.98
CA PRO A 619 -6.29 4.35 8.23
C PRO A 619 -4.78 4.38 8.58
N THR A 620 -3.99 3.58 7.89
CA THR A 620 -2.53 3.56 7.97
C THR A 620 -1.91 4.47 6.90
N GLY A 621 -0.77 5.07 7.18
CA GLY A 621 -0.13 6.06 6.30
C GLY A 621 0.66 5.44 5.14
N ALA A 622 2.00 5.56 5.22
CA ALA A 622 2.91 5.10 4.17
C ALA A 622 3.07 3.56 4.09
N TRP A 623 2.49 2.82 4.99
CA TRP A 623 2.51 1.36 5.03
C TRP A 623 1.11 0.79 5.17
N ARG A 624 0.91 -0.47 4.78
CA ARG A 624 -0.37 -1.16 4.92
C ARG A 624 -0.18 -2.67 4.96
N GLY A 625 -0.93 -3.33 5.87
CA GLY A 625 -0.83 -4.75 6.14
C GLY A 625 0.14 -5.06 7.30
N ALA A 626 -0.16 -6.11 8.02
CA ALA A 626 0.68 -6.70 9.07
C ALA A 626 0.50 -8.21 9.03
N MET A 627 1.38 -8.97 9.71
CA MET A 627 1.18 -10.40 9.95
C MET A 627 0.65 -10.61 11.36
N THR A 628 -0.08 -11.70 11.58
CA THR A 628 -0.43 -12.18 12.92
C THR A 628 0.82 -12.57 13.70
N LEU A 629 0.71 -12.84 14.99
CA LEU A 629 1.77 -13.55 15.70
C LEU A 629 2.01 -14.93 15.06
N PRO A 630 3.25 -15.40 14.99
CA PRO A 630 3.51 -16.79 14.65
C PRO A 630 2.89 -17.71 15.71
N ARG A 631 2.13 -18.73 15.29
CA ARG A 631 1.32 -19.61 16.15
C ARG A 631 1.72 -21.06 15.99
N VAL A 632 1.86 -21.76 17.10
CA VAL A 632 2.02 -23.21 17.13
C VAL A 632 0.66 -23.87 16.96
N LEU A 633 0.54 -24.77 15.99
CA LEU A 633 -0.64 -25.58 15.74
C LEU A 633 -0.54 -26.94 16.47
N SER A 634 -1.65 -27.39 17.06
CA SER A 634 -1.77 -28.69 17.67
C SER A 634 -3.15 -29.30 17.43
N LEU A 635 -3.26 -30.64 17.45
CA LEU A 635 -4.54 -31.33 17.38
C LEU A 635 -4.91 -31.90 18.75
N THR A 636 -6.15 -31.64 19.19
CA THR A 636 -6.69 -32.10 20.44
C THR A 636 -7.98 -32.89 20.22
N SER A 637 -8.15 -34.04 20.92
CA SER A 637 -9.41 -34.80 20.92
C SER A 637 -10.42 -34.15 21.87
N ARG A 638 -11.64 -33.93 21.40
CA ARG A 638 -12.80 -33.46 22.16
C ARG A 638 -13.96 -34.43 21.96
N ASP A 639 -15.05 -34.24 22.72
CA ASP A 639 -16.23 -35.11 22.60
C ASP A 639 -16.86 -35.08 21.20
N GLU A 640 -16.73 -33.93 20.52
CA GLU A 640 -17.28 -33.69 19.18
C GLU A 640 -16.32 -34.08 18.04
N GLY A 641 -15.11 -34.55 18.34
CA GLY A 641 -14.10 -34.94 17.35
C GLY A 641 -12.71 -34.39 17.62
N VAL A 642 -11.85 -34.42 16.61
CA VAL A 642 -10.52 -33.81 16.66
C VAL A 642 -10.60 -32.38 16.19
N VAL A 643 -10.00 -31.46 16.92
CA VAL A 643 -9.99 -30.02 16.61
C VAL A 643 -8.57 -29.46 16.60
N LEU A 644 -8.35 -28.43 15.81
CA LEU A 644 -7.10 -27.67 15.75
C LEU A 644 -7.09 -26.61 16.85
N THR A 645 -5.99 -26.49 17.58
CA THR A 645 -5.73 -25.43 18.54
C THR A 645 -4.50 -24.63 18.14
N GLN A 646 -4.45 -23.36 18.54
CA GLN A 646 -3.41 -22.42 18.14
C GLN A 646 -2.95 -21.60 19.35
N MET A 647 -1.66 -21.52 19.59
CA MET A 647 -1.09 -20.63 20.61
C MET A 647 0.10 -19.87 20.03
N PRO A 648 0.35 -18.63 20.46
CA PRO A 648 1.55 -17.89 20.06
C PRO A 648 2.81 -18.71 20.36
N VAL A 649 3.83 -18.54 19.53
CA VAL A 649 5.14 -19.16 19.79
C VAL A 649 5.70 -18.62 21.12
N ARG A 650 6.34 -19.50 21.90
CA ARG A 650 6.92 -19.14 23.21
C ARG A 650 7.94 -17.99 23.15
N GLU A 651 8.58 -17.80 22.02
CA GLU A 651 9.57 -16.77 21.76
C GLU A 651 9.01 -15.36 21.97
N VAL A 652 7.69 -15.17 21.82
CA VAL A 652 7.00 -13.87 22.08
C VAL A 652 7.12 -13.45 23.56
N GLU A 653 7.24 -14.39 24.48
CA GLU A 653 7.39 -14.11 25.93
C GLU A 653 8.66 -13.31 26.26
N GLN A 654 9.68 -13.35 25.40
CA GLN A 654 10.89 -12.52 25.54
C GLN A 654 10.60 -11.02 25.47
N LEU A 655 9.43 -10.64 24.97
CA LEU A 655 8.99 -9.24 24.90
C LEU A 655 8.47 -8.72 26.24
N ARG A 656 8.17 -9.60 27.21
CA ARG A 656 7.66 -9.23 28.53
C ARG A 656 8.68 -8.36 29.30
N LYS A 657 8.24 -7.22 29.85
CA LYS A 657 9.03 -6.29 30.67
C LYS A 657 8.66 -6.38 32.13
N ALA A 658 7.48 -5.87 32.46
CA ALA A 658 6.97 -5.76 33.81
C ALA A 658 5.59 -6.42 33.88
N MET A 659 5.29 -7.00 35.00
CA MET A 659 4.00 -7.68 35.26
C MET A 659 3.26 -7.01 36.40
N VAL A 660 1.98 -6.79 36.17
CA VAL A 660 1.00 -6.51 37.25
C VAL A 660 0.16 -7.76 37.45
N SER A 661 0.17 -8.30 38.62
CA SER A 661 -0.58 -9.52 38.97
C SER A 661 -1.67 -9.22 40.02
N ARG A 662 -2.83 -9.80 39.83
CA ARG A 662 -3.93 -9.84 40.75
C ARG A 662 -4.50 -11.23 40.82
N GLU A 663 -4.83 -11.69 42.00
CA GLU A 663 -5.38 -13.02 42.21
C GLU A 663 -6.61 -12.97 43.10
N ASN A 664 -7.55 -13.89 42.86
CA ASN A 664 -8.78 -14.08 43.60
C ASN A 664 -9.61 -12.78 43.74
N VAL A 665 -9.69 -12.00 42.64
CA VAL A 665 -10.47 -10.74 42.63
C VAL A 665 -11.93 -11.06 42.29
N THR A 666 -12.84 -10.72 43.21
CA THR A 666 -14.28 -10.80 42.94
C THR A 666 -14.73 -9.55 42.18
N VAL A 667 -15.39 -9.74 41.04
CA VAL A 667 -15.97 -8.69 40.21
C VAL A 667 -17.50 -8.83 40.23
N MET A 668 -18.19 -7.73 40.45
CA MET A 668 -19.67 -7.65 40.43
C MET A 668 -20.10 -6.47 39.55
N ALA A 669 -21.38 -6.45 39.17
CA ALA A 669 -21.93 -5.39 38.31
C ALA A 669 -21.70 -3.98 38.86
N GLU A 670 -21.85 -3.82 40.19
CA GLU A 670 -21.73 -2.52 40.86
C GLU A 670 -20.29 -2.17 41.25
N THR A 671 -19.35 -3.12 41.15
CA THR A 671 -17.95 -2.95 41.55
C THR A 671 -17.02 -3.52 40.51
N PRO A 672 -16.84 -2.83 39.36
CA PRO A 672 -15.89 -3.24 38.34
C PRO A 672 -14.45 -3.18 38.88
N PHE A 673 -13.63 -4.09 38.41
CA PHE A 673 -12.20 -4.09 38.68
C PHE A 673 -11.48 -3.25 37.62
N THR A 674 -10.68 -2.27 38.02
CA THR A 674 -10.01 -1.34 37.14
C THR A 674 -8.53 -1.30 37.43
N LEU A 675 -7.73 -1.26 36.33
CA LEU A 675 -6.28 -1.07 36.37
C LEU A 675 -5.87 -0.01 35.34
N GLU A 676 -5.03 0.92 35.78
CA GLU A 676 -4.34 1.84 34.90
C GLU A 676 -3.21 1.09 34.19
N THR A 677 -3.04 1.35 32.89
CA THR A 677 -1.97 0.77 32.06
C THR A 677 -1.02 1.87 31.61
N SER A 678 0.23 1.50 31.39
CA SER A 678 1.27 2.44 30.95
C SER A 678 1.71 2.16 29.51
N GLY A 679 0.81 1.88 28.60
CA GLY A 679 1.16 1.67 27.20
C GLY A 679 0.16 0.84 26.41
N ASP A 680 0.39 0.80 25.12
CA ASP A 680 -0.44 0.19 24.07
C ASP A 680 0.12 -1.16 23.56
N LEU A 681 1.15 -1.70 24.22
CA LEU A 681 1.74 -3.01 23.94
C LEU A 681 1.63 -3.87 25.19
N LEU A 682 0.63 -4.74 25.22
CA LEU A 682 0.29 -5.52 26.40
C LEU A 682 0.03 -6.99 26.04
N GLU A 683 0.32 -7.84 27.02
CA GLU A 683 -0.25 -9.18 27.10
C GLU A 683 -1.10 -9.26 28.36
N ILE A 684 -2.30 -9.80 28.24
CA ILE A 684 -3.25 -10.00 29.35
C ILE A 684 -3.56 -11.48 29.43
N GLU A 685 -3.29 -12.08 30.60
CA GLU A 685 -3.67 -13.46 30.91
C GLU A 685 -4.76 -13.42 31.99
N ALA A 686 -5.91 -14.05 31.74
CA ALA A 686 -7.05 -14.10 32.65
C ALA A 686 -7.58 -15.53 32.82
N ASP A 687 -7.62 -16.01 34.06
CA ASP A 687 -8.36 -17.22 34.45
C ASP A 687 -9.63 -16.77 35.21
N ILE A 688 -10.77 -16.95 34.59
CA ILE A 688 -12.06 -16.42 35.02
C ILE A 688 -12.98 -17.57 35.44
N ASP A 689 -13.35 -17.60 36.70
CA ASP A 689 -14.39 -18.48 37.24
C ASP A 689 -15.75 -17.75 37.19
N LEU A 690 -16.66 -18.28 36.37
CA LEU A 690 -17.93 -17.62 36.06
C LEU A 690 -18.91 -17.56 37.20
N ARG A 691 -18.80 -18.48 38.21
CA ARG A 691 -19.68 -18.52 39.41
C ARG A 691 -21.17 -18.42 39.06
N SER A 692 -21.76 -17.28 39.39
CA SER A 692 -23.16 -16.91 39.10
C SER A 692 -23.27 -15.76 38.11
N GLY A 693 -22.16 -15.33 37.53
CA GLY A 693 -22.15 -14.26 36.53
C GLY A 693 -22.63 -14.75 35.16
N ASN A 694 -23.50 -13.98 34.53
CA ASN A 694 -24.01 -14.33 33.21
C ASN A 694 -23.11 -13.80 32.08
N GLU A 695 -22.40 -12.70 32.36
CA GLU A 695 -21.49 -12.09 31.35
C GLU A 695 -20.34 -11.42 32.09
N VAL A 696 -19.14 -11.56 31.52
CA VAL A 696 -17.94 -10.84 31.95
C VAL A 696 -17.36 -10.09 30.73
N GLN A 697 -16.95 -8.84 30.96
CA GLN A 697 -16.32 -8.00 29.92
C GLN A 697 -14.98 -7.46 30.41
N ILE A 698 -13.98 -7.48 29.51
CA ILE A 698 -12.72 -6.75 29.63
C ILE A 698 -12.79 -5.61 28.63
N ARG A 699 -12.73 -4.37 29.13
CA ARG A 699 -12.80 -3.15 28.32
C ARG A 699 -11.43 -2.50 28.25
N LEU A 700 -10.93 -2.31 27.06
CA LEU A 700 -9.69 -1.59 26.76
C LEU A 700 -10.08 -0.13 26.46
N LYS A 701 -9.83 0.78 27.39
CA LYS A 701 -10.26 2.19 27.31
C LYS A 701 -9.09 3.11 27.00
N SER A 702 -9.24 3.95 25.97
CA SER A 702 -8.31 5.04 25.68
C SER A 702 -8.62 6.29 26.51
N SER A 703 -7.75 7.32 26.46
CA SER A 703 -8.00 8.62 27.11
C SER A 703 -9.19 9.40 26.53
N GLY A 704 -9.69 8.98 25.35
CA GLY A 704 -10.91 9.49 24.74
C GLY A 704 -12.16 8.69 25.12
N GLU A 705 -13.19 8.77 24.28
CA GLU A 705 -14.43 8.00 24.47
C GLU A 705 -14.36 6.61 23.79
N SER A 706 -13.25 6.28 23.11
CA SER A 706 -13.11 5.00 22.41
C SER A 706 -12.75 3.86 23.35
N GLU A 707 -13.38 2.71 23.09
CA GLU A 707 -13.14 1.46 23.83
C GLU A 707 -13.25 0.25 22.92
N THR A 708 -12.44 -0.78 23.18
CA THR A 708 -12.60 -2.12 22.62
C THR A 708 -13.09 -3.03 23.71
N ARG A 709 -14.13 -3.83 23.46
CA ARG A 709 -14.72 -4.74 24.43
C ARG A 709 -14.44 -6.18 24.07
N ILE A 710 -13.94 -6.94 25.02
CA ILE A 710 -13.74 -8.40 24.91
C ILE A 710 -14.63 -9.00 26.00
N GLY A 711 -15.55 -9.88 25.66
CA GLY A 711 -16.50 -10.40 26.62
C GLY A 711 -16.84 -11.87 26.42
N TYR A 712 -17.39 -12.46 27.47
CA TYR A 712 -17.93 -13.81 27.45
C TYR A 712 -19.33 -13.82 28.02
N ASP A 713 -20.31 -14.26 27.23
CA ASP A 713 -21.70 -14.48 27.60
C ASP A 713 -21.87 -15.96 28.00
N ALA A 714 -22.08 -16.23 29.27
CA ALA A 714 -22.19 -17.58 29.82
C ALA A 714 -23.51 -18.29 29.43
N GLU A 715 -24.59 -17.55 29.16
CA GLU A 715 -25.88 -18.13 28.78
C GLU A 715 -25.83 -18.65 27.32
N ARG A 716 -25.12 -17.93 26.47
CA ARG A 716 -24.95 -18.29 25.06
C ARG A 716 -23.72 -19.15 24.81
N GLU A 717 -22.85 -19.32 25.80
CA GLU A 717 -21.49 -19.86 25.65
C GLU A 717 -20.73 -19.13 24.52
N TRP A 718 -20.73 -17.80 24.57
CA TRP A 718 -20.25 -16.97 23.45
C TRP A 718 -19.09 -16.05 23.86
N LEU A 719 -17.93 -16.30 23.32
CA LEU A 719 -16.81 -15.37 23.39
C LEU A 719 -16.96 -14.32 22.28
N PHE A 720 -16.85 -13.05 22.62
CA PHE A 720 -16.97 -11.98 21.64
C PHE A 720 -15.91 -10.89 21.79
N MET A 721 -15.66 -10.21 20.70
CA MET A 721 -14.94 -8.94 20.65
C MET A 721 -15.82 -7.92 19.91
N ASP A 722 -15.97 -6.73 20.50
CA ASP A 722 -16.68 -5.61 19.89
C ASP A 722 -15.71 -4.45 19.65
N ARG A 723 -15.50 -4.13 18.39
CA ARG A 723 -14.66 -3.02 17.95
C ARG A 723 -15.45 -1.85 17.37
N SER A 724 -16.76 -1.81 17.58
CA SER A 724 -17.64 -0.78 17.01
C SER A 724 -17.26 0.64 17.44
N ASN A 725 -16.62 0.78 18.61
CA ASN A 725 -16.15 2.04 19.18
C ASN A 725 -14.64 2.03 19.48
N SER A 726 -13.84 1.29 18.72
CA SER A 726 -12.39 1.13 18.98
C SER A 726 -11.51 2.26 18.43
N GLY A 727 -12.09 3.42 18.07
CA GLY A 727 -11.41 4.59 17.52
C GLY A 727 -11.84 4.89 16.08
N LEU A 728 -10.91 5.01 15.13
CA LEU A 728 -11.26 5.22 13.73
C LEU A 728 -11.90 3.97 13.15
N THR A 729 -13.22 3.99 12.99
CA THR A 729 -14.03 2.84 12.54
C THR A 729 -14.89 3.16 11.31
N ASP A 730 -14.98 4.43 10.91
CA ASP A 730 -15.85 4.94 9.84
C ASP A 730 -15.21 4.93 8.44
N PHE A 731 -13.95 4.50 8.33
CA PHE A 731 -13.25 4.42 7.05
C PHE A 731 -13.85 3.36 6.11
N HIS A 732 -14.55 2.34 6.65
CA HIS A 732 -15.29 1.36 5.87
C HIS A 732 -16.50 0.82 6.64
N SER A 733 -17.66 0.69 5.98
CA SER A 733 -18.93 0.30 6.60
C SER A 733 -18.96 -1.11 7.22
N SER A 734 -18.08 -2.00 6.78
CA SER A 734 -17.97 -3.38 7.33
C SER A 734 -16.95 -3.48 8.47
N PHE A 735 -16.26 -2.40 8.87
CA PHE A 735 -15.22 -2.50 9.88
C PHE A 735 -15.78 -2.52 11.32
N ALA A 736 -16.66 -1.58 11.64
CA ALA A 736 -17.30 -1.49 12.95
C ALA A 736 -18.26 -2.66 13.20
N CYS A 737 -17.91 -3.58 14.10
CA CYS A 737 -18.73 -4.77 14.35
C CYS A 737 -18.41 -5.45 15.69
N GLU A 738 -19.34 -6.28 16.16
CA GLU A 738 -19.13 -7.31 17.16
C GLU A 738 -18.94 -8.66 16.46
N LEU A 739 -17.99 -9.44 16.90
CA LEU A 739 -17.59 -10.75 16.39
C LEU A 739 -17.50 -11.75 17.51
N GLY A 740 -17.57 -13.02 17.22
CA GLY A 740 -17.40 -14.02 18.26
C GLY A 740 -17.57 -15.44 17.78
N ALA A 741 -17.41 -16.36 18.75
CA ALA A 741 -17.57 -17.78 18.56
C ALA A 741 -18.13 -18.45 19.80
N ARG A 742 -18.75 -19.62 19.60
CA ARG A 742 -19.15 -20.48 20.69
C ARG A 742 -17.90 -21.04 21.37
N LEU A 743 -17.87 -20.91 22.71
CA LEU A 743 -16.81 -21.43 23.57
C LEU A 743 -17.42 -22.04 24.84
N ALA A 744 -17.42 -23.36 24.94
CA ALA A 744 -17.88 -24.01 26.16
C ALA A 744 -16.85 -23.81 27.29
N PRO A 745 -17.29 -23.41 28.50
CA PRO A 745 -16.39 -23.26 29.64
C PRO A 745 -15.86 -24.62 30.10
N ILE A 746 -14.61 -24.64 30.55
CA ILE A 746 -13.99 -25.85 31.10
C ILE A 746 -14.12 -25.81 32.64
N ASN A 747 -14.92 -26.72 33.22
CA ASN A 747 -15.20 -26.74 34.65
C ASN A 747 -15.74 -25.39 35.19
N GLY A 748 -16.60 -24.72 34.44
CA GLY A 748 -17.17 -23.42 34.80
C GLY A 748 -16.20 -22.24 34.70
N LYS A 749 -15.08 -22.40 34.02
CA LYS A 749 -14.04 -21.38 33.85
C LYS A 749 -13.73 -21.13 32.38
N ILE A 750 -13.26 -19.94 32.10
CA ILE A 750 -12.62 -19.61 30.85
C ILE A 750 -11.22 -19.05 31.09
N LYS A 751 -10.31 -19.38 30.23
CA LYS A 751 -8.97 -18.80 30.19
C LYS A 751 -8.81 -17.97 28.93
N LEU A 752 -8.31 -16.76 29.08
CA LEU A 752 -8.02 -15.85 27.97
C LEU A 752 -6.55 -15.44 28.04
N GLN A 753 -5.90 -15.49 26.89
CA GLN A 753 -4.63 -14.81 26.64
C GLN A 753 -4.87 -13.80 25.52
N ILE A 754 -4.63 -12.53 25.78
CA ILE A 754 -4.93 -11.42 24.89
C ILE A 754 -3.64 -10.68 24.61
N TRP A 755 -3.30 -10.51 23.33
CA TRP A 755 -2.17 -9.73 22.87
C TRP A 755 -2.68 -8.44 22.24
N LEU A 756 -2.29 -7.30 22.80
CA LEU A 756 -2.66 -5.96 22.34
C LEU A 756 -1.44 -5.27 21.74
N ASP A 757 -1.56 -4.89 20.48
CA ASP A 757 -0.64 -4.00 19.80
C ASP A 757 -1.36 -2.69 19.41
N ARG A 758 -0.65 -1.70 18.93
CA ARG A 758 -1.16 -0.37 18.60
C ARG A 758 -2.35 -0.38 17.63
N ASN A 759 -2.42 -1.40 16.80
CA ASN A 759 -3.47 -1.53 15.78
C ASN A 759 -4.14 -2.91 15.74
N ALA A 760 -3.91 -3.75 16.74
CA ALA A 760 -4.39 -5.13 16.70
C ALA A 760 -4.67 -5.73 18.08
N VAL A 761 -5.60 -6.65 18.11
CA VAL A 761 -5.90 -7.53 19.28
C VAL A 761 -5.97 -8.97 18.78
N GLU A 762 -5.19 -9.86 19.41
CA GLU A 762 -5.31 -11.30 19.23
C GLU A 762 -5.76 -11.94 20.55
N ILE A 763 -6.80 -12.75 20.52
CA ILE A 763 -7.40 -13.41 21.68
C ILE A 763 -7.32 -14.91 21.52
N TYR A 764 -6.71 -15.58 22.47
CA TYR A 764 -6.59 -17.03 22.52
C TYR A 764 -7.36 -17.55 23.72
N ALA A 765 -8.45 -18.26 23.48
CA ALA A 765 -9.33 -18.75 24.55
C ALA A 765 -9.19 -20.25 24.77
N ASN A 766 -9.21 -20.66 26.06
CA ASN A 766 -9.08 -22.05 26.48
C ASN A 766 -7.95 -22.79 25.76
N GLU A 767 -6.73 -22.22 25.85
CA GLU A 767 -5.52 -22.76 25.26
C GLU A 767 -5.59 -22.85 23.71
N GLY A 768 -6.18 -21.80 23.10
CA GLY A 768 -6.25 -21.64 21.66
C GLY A 768 -7.31 -22.47 20.95
N LEU A 769 -8.30 -22.95 21.70
CA LEU A 769 -9.45 -23.65 21.13
C LEU A 769 -10.32 -22.72 20.27
N VAL A 770 -10.47 -21.48 20.69
CA VAL A 770 -11.06 -20.40 19.92
C VAL A 770 -10.07 -19.25 19.86
N VAL A 771 -9.87 -18.72 18.68
CA VAL A 771 -8.98 -17.57 18.43
C VAL A 771 -9.76 -16.49 17.68
N LEU A 772 -9.59 -15.22 18.13
CA LEU A 772 -10.10 -14.05 17.42
C LEU A 772 -8.94 -13.09 17.15
N THR A 773 -8.80 -12.67 15.93
CA THR A 773 -7.78 -11.71 15.47
C THR A 773 -8.46 -10.54 14.79
N ASP A 774 -8.25 -9.34 15.32
CA ASP A 774 -8.90 -8.15 14.80
C ASP A 774 -8.00 -6.92 14.85
N GLN A 775 -8.07 -6.10 13.82
CA GLN A 775 -7.48 -4.77 13.80
C GLN A 775 -8.34 -3.79 14.61
N ILE A 776 -7.67 -2.85 15.25
CA ILE A 776 -8.27 -1.68 15.95
C ILE A 776 -7.47 -0.43 15.60
N PHE A 777 -8.10 0.74 15.64
CA PHE A 777 -7.41 2.00 15.35
C PHE A 777 -7.75 3.06 16.41
N PRO A 778 -7.30 2.88 17.69
CA PRO A 778 -7.64 3.80 18.77
C PRO A 778 -7.09 5.20 18.53
N GLU A 779 -7.89 6.24 18.81
CA GLU A 779 -7.48 7.63 18.61
C GLU A 779 -6.42 8.11 19.63
N ALA A 780 -6.31 7.40 20.75
CA ALA A 780 -5.30 7.61 21.78
C ALA A 780 -4.85 6.26 22.36
N PRO A 781 -3.69 6.19 23.03
CA PRO A 781 -3.23 4.96 23.68
C PRO A 781 -4.25 4.41 24.68
N ILE A 782 -4.25 3.10 24.86
CA ILE A 782 -5.06 2.45 25.90
C ILE A 782 -4.44 2.78 27.26
N GLU A 783 -5.19 3.44 28.11
CA GLU A 783 -4.73 3.91 29.43
C GLU A 783 -5.33 3.12 30.59
N ARG A 784 -6.46 2.44 30.36
CA ARG A 784 -7.19 1.76 31.40
C ARG A 784 -7.83 0.47 30.94
N LEU A 785 -7.68 -0.56 31.75
CA LEU A 785 -8.41 -1.82 31.66
C LEU A 785 -9.51 -1.84 32.73
N GLU A 786 -10.72 -2.20 32.33
CA GLU A 786 -11.84 -2.38 33.23
C GLU A 786 -12.47 -3.75 33.04
N VAL A 787 -12.55 -4.54 34.10
CA VAL A 787 -13.26 -5.83 34.09
C VAL A 787 -14.57 -5.66 34.86
N SER A 788 -15.67 -5.99 34.20
CA SER A 788 -17.02 -5.88 34.77
C SER A 788 -17.83 -7.16 34.55
N ALA A 789 -18.74 -7.45 35.47
CA ALA A 789 -19.78 -8.45 35.29
C ALA A 789 -21.11 -7.75 34.99
N ASN A 790 -21.94 -8.30 34.10
CA ASN A 790 -23.25 -7.69 33.82
C ASN A 790 -24.29 -8.01 34.92
N SER A 791 -24.23 -9.23 35.47
CA SER A 791 -25.05 -9.68 36.59
C SER A 791 -24.30 -10.72 37.42
N GLY A 792 -24.72 -10.92 38.69
CA GLY A 792 -24.07 -11.91 39.56
C GLY A 792 -22.64 -11.53 39.92
N GLN A 793 -21.79 -12.51 40.12
CA GLN A 793 -20.38 -12.32 40.39
C GLN A 793 -19.52 -13.30 39.59
N VAL A 794 -18.37 -12.82 39.17
CA VAL A 794 -17.27 -13.63 38.59
C VAL A 794 -16.03 -13.47 39.48
N VAL A 795 -15.14 -14.47 39.43
CA VAL A 795 -13.87 -14.41 40.14
C VAL A 795 -12.73 -14.50 39.15
N LEU A 796 -11.88 -13.52 39.17
CA LEU A 796 -10.59 -13.60 38.48
C LEU A 796 -9.66 -14.41 39.39
N ASN A 797 -9.50 -15.70 39.09
CA ASN A 797 -8.57 -16.57 39.84
C ASN A 797 -7.14 -16.03 39.71
N SER A 798 -6.78 -15.65 38.50
CA SER A 798 -5.57 -14.86 38.15
C SER A 798 -5.86 -13.86 37.05
N PHE A 799 -5.23 -12.71 37.15
CA PHE A 799 -5.26 -11.66 36.13
C PHE A 799 -3.88 -11.01 36.06
N HIS A 800 -3.14 -11.31 35.00
CA HIS A 800 -1.79 -10.85 34.79
C HIS A 800 -1.74 -9.92 33.58
N ILE A 801 -1.03 -8.81 33.70
CA ILE A 801 -0.77 -7.88 32.61
C ILE A 801 0.74 -7.74 32.48
N HIS A 802 1.27 -8.08 31.30
CA HIS A 802 2.66 -7.86 30.94
C HIS A 802 2.75 -6.66 29.98
N ALA A 803 3.50 -5.64 30.37
CA ALA A 803 3.93 -4.62 29.43
C ALA A 803 4.98 -5.22 28.48
N LEU A 804 4.86 -4.94 27.17
CA LEU A 804 5.73 -5.54 26.16
C LEU A 804 6.76 -4.55 25.60
N LYS A 805 7.85 -5.10 25.07
CA LYS A 805 8.84 -4.34 24.29
C LYS A 805 8.36 -4.19 22.85
N SER A 806 8.61 -3.03 22.29
CA SER A 806 8.56 -2.89 20.83
C SER A 806 9.79 -3.51 20.19
N VAL A 807 9.58 -4.17 19.06
CA VAL A 807 10.61 -4.80 18.24
C VAL A 807 10.78 -3.97 16.97
N PRO A 808 11.94 -3.35 16.74
CA PRO A 808 12.21 -2.72 15.46
C PRO A 808 12.45 -3.80 14.39
N PHE A 809 12.00 -3.53 13.17
CA PHE A 809 12.28 -4.37 11.99
C PHE A 809 13.24 -3.61 11.06
N PRO A 810 14.56 -3.69 11.28
CA PRO A 810 15.54 -2.95 10.50
C PRO A 810 15.58 -3.45 9.05
N ILE A 811 16.01 -2.56 8.15
CA ILE A 811 16.38 -2.93 6.79
C ILE A 811 17.84 -3.34 6.82
N GLY A 812 18.13 -4.58 6.37
CA GLY A 812 19.49 -5.13 6.34
C GLY A 812 20.44 -4.29 5.48
N ALA A 813 21.68 -4.25 5.87
CA ALA A 813 22.72 -3.45 5.23
C ALA A 813 23.25 -4.03 3.90
N ASP A 814 22.71 -5.13 3.40
CA ASP A 814 23.16 -5.72 2.13
C ASP A 814 22.77 -4.77 0.99
N GLU A 815 23.79 -4.19 0.38
CA GLU A 815 23.66 -3.35 -0.81
C GLU A 815 22.89 -4.11 -1.88
N VAL A 816 21.91 -3.45 -2.47
CA VAL A 816 21.22 -3.94 -3.68
C VAL A 816 22.31 -4.26 -4.71
N PRO A 817 22.46 -5.50 -5.18
CA PRO A 817 23.38 -5.79 -6.26
C PRO A 817 22.99 -4.90 -7.44
N SER A 818 23.89 -4.02 -7.84
CA SER A 818 23.78 -3.33 -9.12
C SER A 818 23.59 -4.42 -10.18
N ARG A 819 22.47 -4.40 -10.90
CA ARG A 819 22.25 -5.30 -12.04
C ARG A 819 23.49 -5.27 -12.90
N GLY A 820 24.23 -6.38 -12.91
CA GLY A 820 25.31 -6.59 -13.86
C GLY A 820 24.72 -6.40 -15.25
N ASN A 821 25.42 -5.62 -16.07
CA ASN A 821 25.25 -5.56 -17.50
C ASN A 821 25.42 -6.99 -18.06
N ASP A 822 24.31 -7.64 -18.39
CA ASP A 822 24.34 -8.71 -19.36
C ASP A 822 23.15 -8.53 -20.31
N ALA A 823 23.55 -8.21 -21.55
CA ALA A 823 22.95 -8.03 -22.86
C ALA A 823 21.43 -8.13 -23.02
#